data_be71b605b578c2f12912c2ca0fa7e15e
#
_entry.id   be71b605b578c2f12912c2ca0fa7e15e
#
_cell.length_a   1.000
_cell.length_b   1.000
_cell.length_c   1.000
_cell.angle_alpha   90.00
_cell.angle_beta   90.00
_cell.angle_gamma   90.00
#
_symmetry.space_group_name_H-M   'P 1'
#
loop_
_entity.id
_entity.type
_entity.pdbx_description
1 polymer ?
#
loop_
_entity_poly.entity_id
_entity_poly.type
_entity_poly.pdbx_seq_one_letter_code
_entity_poly.pdbx_strand_id
1 'polypeptide(L)'
;MRGGFYTDAVTDSDLLPLTDQIIDQHLRGASPSNRTDLHVGLYPMRIDDTCRLLVCDFDDGDWRADASAFVLACSQNGIHAAAEISRSGDGAHVWIFFSEFIPASAARSLGASLLREAMNIRGSMSLSSYDRFFPAQDSLPRKSPGRMRLGNLIALPLQGTCRAQGTTVFADAETWDPVDDQFAFLSSLRRLSPEDVAALSSTLRPVRTGPIAGTDTKRAKHFRTSNPAVTKDAARPSSITIVLNSVIEIPTEGLPSGVIAELKHIASLPNPEFFRRQAQRFSTFGTPRYVYCFEQDETEIRVPRGLLDSVRRTLSSAHIGVSIVNEIEDARVITATFCGALNPDQRTAVTAMQRHETGVLVAPPGSGKTVMACATIAERGVSTAIVVNRAELATQWRERLTEFLDIDPKHIGQLGAGRRKRTGIIDIIMLQSIARKDADPTLLNDYGYVIVDECHSLGAPSTEAAIRQVRVRYWLGLTATPYRADQMDDIITMQCGPVRHTIFRDDESDRELVVHDTEFTTEEWGADGPSIQAMYGELASNELRNKVITNDIHNAHREGRTCLALTNRIEHVETLAALLRPLNVRVFVLHGQLGARERLAVRAEISAIDGQTPFVLIATDKVAGEGFDLPQLDTLFLTMPISFKGRVIQQVGRVTRHGRETLFATQVHDYRDARVPLFERMFNKRKRIITKQGFTPAAGRRPYELGSQTTEPHQPVARTTTPVS
;
A
#
# COMPACT_ATOMS: atom_id res chain seq x y z
N MET A 1 -37.01 19.31 4.61
CA MET A 1 -37.19 17.99 5.22
C MET A 1 -36.44 16.99 4.32
N ARG A 2 -35.27 16.51 4.73
CA ARG A 2 -34.50 15.50 4.01
C ARG A 2 -35.12 14.13 4.28
N GLY A 3 -36.05 13.69 3.43
CA GLY A 3 -36.60 12.34 3.47
C GLY A 3 -35.68 11.37 2.74
N GLY A 4 -34.70 10.82 3.41
CA GLY A 4 -33.96 9.68 2.91
C GLY A 4 -34.82 8.43 3.00
N PHE A 5 -35.23 7.88 1.88
CA PHE A 5 -35.78 6.53 1.84
C PHE A 5 -34.62 5.54 1.91
N TYR A 6 -34.32 5.07 3.11
CA TYR A 6 -33.52 3.86 3.31
C TYR A 6 -34.47 2.67 3.12
N THR A 7 -34.30 1.89 2.08
CA THR A 7 -34.91 0.57 2.00
C THR A 7 -34.14 -0.33 2.96
N ASP A 8 -34.77 -0.68 4.08
CA ASP A 8 -34.32 -1.82 4.89
C ASP A 8 -34.26 -3.08 4.02
N ALA A 9 -33.41 -4.01 4.38
CA ALA A 9 -33.06 -5.22 3.65
C ALA A 9 -34.17 -5.78 2.76
N VAL A 10 -34.03 -5.55 1.45
CA VAL A 10 -34.97 -6.03 0.42
C VAL A 10 -34.77 -7.55 0.25
N THR A 11 -35.82 -8.33 0.35
CA THR A 11 -35.84 -9.75 0.00
C THR A 11 -36.14 -9.95 -1.48
N ASP A 12 -35.90 -11.15 -2.04
CA ASP A 12 -36.20 -11.45 -3.45
C ASP A 12 -37.68 -11.20 -3.79
N SER A 13 -38.56 -11.28 -2.79
CA SER A 13 -40.02 -11.00 -2.93
C SER A 13 -40.35 -9.51 -2.94
N ASP A 14 -39.45 -8.64 -2.57
CA ASP A 14 -39.70 -7.19 -2.50
C ASP A 14 -39.30 -6.45 -3.79
N LEU A 15 -38.67 -7.15 -4.75
CA LEU A 15 -38.32 -6.61 -6.04
C LEU A 15 -39.54 -6.66 -6.98
N LEU A 16 -39.95 -5.52 -7.48
CA LEU A 16 -41.00 -5.42 -8.52
C LEU A 16 -40.36 -5.71 -9.89
N PRO A 17 -40.99 -6.58 -10.71
CA PRO A 17 -40.55 -6.73 -12.08
C PRO A 17 -40.79 -5.40 -12.85
N LEU A 18 -39.79 -4.97 -13.62
CA LEU A 18 -39.92 -3.78 -14.44
C LEU A 18 -40.86 -4.08 -15.63
N THR A 19 -42.16 -3.79 -15.48
CA THR A 19 -43.18 -3.97 -16.49
C THR A 19 -43.58 -2.64 -17.08
N ASP A 20 -44.19 -2.65 -18.28
CA ASP A 20 -44.72 -1.45 -18.92
C ASP A 20 -45.75 -0.73 -18.03
N GLN A 21 -46.53 -1.47 -17.27
CA GLN A 21 -47.47 -0.91 -16.29
C GLN A 21 -46.76 -0.12 -15.18
N ILE A 22 -45.67 -0.63 -14.63
CA ILE A 22 -44.91 0.07 -13.58
C ILE A 22 -44.22 1.30 -14.16
N ILE A 23 -43.72 1.21 -15.39
CA ILE A 23 -43.12 2.33 -16.09
C ILE A 23 -44.18 3.41 -16.33
N ASP A 24 -45.36 3.05 -16.84
CA ASP A 24 -46.48 4.00 -17.07
C ASP A 24 -46.90 4.70 -15.76
N GLN A 25 -47.01 3.95 -14.66
CA GLN A 25 -47.31 4.51 -13.35
C GLN A 25 -46.25 5.49 -12.85
N HIS A 26 -44.97 5.17 -13.04
CA HIS A 26 -43.85 6.08 -12.73
C HIS A 26 -43.91 7.36 -13.56
N LEU A 27 -44.15 7.24 -14.88
CA LEU A 27 -44.25 8.37 -15.81
C LEU A 27 -45.48 9.26 -15.53
N ARG A 28 -46.54 8.72 -14.93
CA ARG A 28 -47.71 9.47 -14.47
C ARG A 28 -47.57 10.01 -13.06
N GLY A 29 -46.64 9.46 -12.27
CA GLY A 29 -46.52 9.79 -10.84
C GLY A 29 -47.65 9.20 -9.98
N ALA A 30 -48.42 8.23 -10.49
CA ALA A 30 -49.58 7.67 -9.83
C ALA A 30 -49.41 6.18 -9.52
N SER A 31 -49.79 5.77 -8.30
CA SER A 31 -49.88 4.38 -7.88
C SER A 31 -51.31 3.86 -7.88
N PRO A 32 -51.58 2.57 -8.16
CA PRO A 32 -52.93 1.97 -8.11
C PRO A 32 -53.59 2.07 -6.72
N SER A 33 -52.84 2.29 -5.68
CA SER A 33 -53.31 2.41 -4.30
C SER A 33 -53.59 3.85 -3.84
N ASN A 34 -53.84 4.80 -4.75
CA ASN A 34 -54.06 6.24 -4.46
C ASN A 34 -52.86 6.95 -3.75
N ARG A 35 -51.67 6.39 -3.78
CA ARG A 35 -50.45 7.11 -3.39
C ARG A 35 -49.91 7.90 -4.59
N THR A 36 -49.94 9.20 -4.49
CA THR A 36 -49.60 10.16 -5.56
C THR A 36 -48.10 10.27 -5.85
N ASP A 37 -47.27 9.38 -5.35
CA ASP A 37 -45.81 9.58 -5.39
C ASP A 37 -45.06 8.26 -5.64
N LEU A 38 -45.33 7.61 -6.77
CA LEU A 38 -44.59 6.41 -7.16
C LEU A 38 -43.27 6.81 -7.83
N HIS A 39 -42.17 6.47 -7.17
CA HIS A 39 -40.82 6.55 -7.71
C HIS A 39 -40.28 5.15 -7.94
N VAL A 40 -39.79 4.85 -9.12
CA VAL A 40 -39.13 3.59 -9.45
C VAL A 40 -37.63 3.79 -9.44
N GLY A 41 -36.93 2.94 -8.72
CA GLY A 41 -35.48 2.86 -8.77
C GLY A 41 -35.03 1.60 -9.50
N LEU A 42 -33.91 1.67 -10.17
CA LEU A 42 -33.28 0.58 -10.91
C LEU A 42 -31.93 0.20 -10.26
N TYR A 43 -31.72 -1.10 -10.11
CA TYR A 43 -30.40 -1.63 -9.84
C TYR A 43 -29.69 -1.90 -11.18
N PRO A 44 -28.67 -1.10 -11.56
CA PRO A 44 -28.10 -1.18 -12.90
C PRO A 44 -27.26 -2.42 -13.13
N MET A 45 -26.86 -3.13 -12.09
CA MET A 45 -26.02 -4.32 -12.18
C MET A 45 -26.81 -5.60 -12.03
N ARG A 46 -26.59 -6.55 -12.94
CA ARG A 46 -27.17 -7.90 -12.93
C ARG A 46 -26.35 -8.85 -12.05
N ILE A 47 -26.93 -10.03 -11.78
CA ILE A 47 -26.31 -11.10 -10.95
C ILE A 47 -24.98 -11.59 -11.54
N ASP A 48 -24.82 -11.50 -12.86
CA ASP A 48 -23.61 -11.88 -13.61
C ASP A 48 -22.54 -10.76 -13.68
N ASP A 49 -22.66 -9.73 -12.85
CA ASP A 49 -21.77 -8.56 -12.78
C ASP A 49 -21.75 -7.73 -14.09
N THR A 50 -22.83 -7.80 -14.92
CA THR A 50 -23.00 -7.00 -16.15
C THR A 50 -23.98 -5.85 -15.96
N CYS A 51 -23.88 -4.82 -16.83
CA CYS A 51 -24.80 -3.68 -16.86
C CYS A 51 -25.08 -3.24 -18.30
N ARG A 52 -26.17 -2.48 -18.51
CA ARG A 52 -26.58 -1.88 -19.82
C ARG A 52 -26.50 -0.36 -19.82
N LEU A 53 -26.09 0.22 -18.70
CA LEU A 53 -25.96 1.66 -18.56
C LEU A 53 -24.84 2.00 -17.57
N LEU A 54 -24.32 3.19 -17.73
CA LEU A 54 -23.44 3.84 -16.78
C LEU A 54 -24.03 5.22 -16.48
N VAL A 55 -24.12 5.57 -15.19
CA VAL A 55 -24.54 6.91 -14.79
C VAL A 55 -23.45 7.51 -13.91
N CYS A 56 -23.15 8.78 -14.15
CA CYS A 56 -22.30 9.58 -13.27
C CYS A 56 -23.16 10.61 -12.57
N ASP A 57 -23.05 10.69 -11.24
CA ASP A 57 -23.83 11.58 -10.38
C ASP A 57 -23.00 12.80 -9.97
N PHE A 58 -23.57 14.00 -10.10
CA PHE A 58 -22.98 15.28 -9.79
C PHE A 58 -23.93 16.07 -8.88
N ASP A 59 -23.64 16.15 -7.58
CA ASP A 59 -24.50 16.78 -6.57
C ASP A 59 -23.74 17.71 -5.60
N ASP A 60 -22.44 17.93 -5.82
CA ASP A 60 -21.59 18.79 -5.01
C ASP A 60 -21.10 20.03 -5.78
N GLY A 61 -20.90 21.11 -5.08
CA GLY A 61 -20.25 22.32 -5.62
C GLY A 61 -20.97 22.90 -6.83
N ASP A 62 -20.22 23.19 -7.89
CA ASP A 62 -20.74 23.64 -9.16
C ASP A 62 -21.07 22.46 -10.09
N TRP A 63 -22.07 21.65 -9.68
CA TRP A 63 -22.46 20.43 -10.37
C TRP A 63 -22.82 20.64 -11.85
N ARG A 64 -23.40 21.84 -12.20
CA ARG A 64 -23.73 22.14 -13.61
C ARG A 64 -22.49 22.15 -14.48
N ALA A 65 -21.49 22.90 -14.09
CA ALA A 65 -20.26 22.98 -14.86
C ALA A 65 -19.48 21.65 -14.85
N ASP A 66 -19.52 20.88 -13.77
CA ASP A 66 -18.88 19.58 -13.69
C ASP A 66 -19.57 18.55 -14.59
N ALA A 67 -20.90 18.49 -14.58
CA ALA A 67 -21.68 17.64 -15.47
C ALA A 67 -21.53 18.06 -16.95
N SER A 68 -21.57 19.37 -17.25
CA SER A 68 -21.31 19.89 -18.61
C SER A 68 -19.94 19.48 -19.13
N ALA A 69 -18.88 19.58 -18.29
CA ALA A 69 -17.54 19.14 -18.66
C ALA A 69 -17.48 17.63 -18.94
N PHE A 70 -18.23 16.81 -18.19
CA PHE A 70 -18.31 15.38 -18.44
C PHE A 70 -19.06 15.04 -19.73
N VAL A 71 -20.17 15.72 -20.03
CA VAL A 71 -20.90 15.58 -21.30
C VAL A 71 -20.04 16.01 -22.48
N LEU A 72 -19.28 17.12 -22.34
CA LEU A 72 -18.34 17.57 -23.35
C LEU A 72 -17.22 16.54 -23.59
N ALA A 73 -16.66 15.96 -22.53
CA ALA A 73 -15.69 14.88 -22.65
C ALA A 73 -16.26 13.66 -23.38
N CYS A 74 -17.51 13.31 -23.10
CA CYS A 74 -18.23 12.26 -23.82
C CYS A 74 -18.37 12.60 -25.32
N SER A 75 -18.84 13.79 -25.64
CA SER A 75 -19.04 14.26 -27.01
C SER A 75 -17.76 14.28 -27.83
N GLN A 76 -16.64 14.76 -27.23
CA GLN A 76 -15.32 14.78 -27.88
C GLN A 76 -14.80 13.36 -28.22
N ASN A 77 -15.32 12.34 -27.54
CA ASN A 77 -15.01 10.94 -27.78
C ASN A 77 -16.12 10.18 -28.54
N GLY A 78 -17.06 10.90 -29.17
CA GLY A 78 -18.14 10.31 -29.97
C GLY A 78 -19.20 9.56 -29.15
N ILE A 79 -19.33 9.87 -27.87
CA ILE A 79 -20.30 9.27 -26.96
C ILE A 79 -21.49 10.20 -26.79
N HIS A 80 -22.71 9.70 -27.05
CA HIS A 80 -23.94 10.41 -26.77
C HIS A 80 -24.36 10.20 -25.32
N ALA A 81 -24.01 11.13 -24.46
CA ALA A 81 -24.40 11.13 -23.05
C ALA A 81 -25.62 12.06 -22.86
N ALA A 82 -26.50 11.70 -21.94
CA ALA A 82 -27.70 12.47 -21.62
C ALA A 82 -27.61 13.06 -20.23
N ALA A 83 -27.68 14.38 -20.11
CA ALA A 83 -27.73 15.06 -18.83
C ALA A 83 -29.16 15.13 -18.30
N GLU A 84 -29.39 14.71 -17.07
CA GLU A 84 -30.64 14.75 -16.33
C GLU A 84 -30.50 15.69 -15.13
N ILE A 85 -31.44 16.57 -14.92
CA ILE A 85 -31.58 17.32 -13.66
C ILE A 85 -32.06 16.33 -12.59
N SER A 86 -31.31 16.16 -11.52
CA SER A 86 -31.64 15.21 -10.46
C SER A 86 -32.97 15.54 -9.78
N ARG A 87 -33.52 14.59 -9.03
CA ARG A 87 -34.78 14.76 -8.31
C ARG A 87 -34.80 15.95 -7.35
N SER A 88 -33.69 16.26 -6.72
CA SER A 88 -33.57 17.41 -5.80
C SER A 88 -33.59 18.75 -6.50
N GLY A 89 -33.28 18.79 -7.79
CA GLY A 89 -33.00 20.02 -8.54
C GLY A 89 -31.60 20.61 -8.30
N ASP A 90 -30.88 20.09 -7.33
CA ASP A 90 -29.55 20.54 -6.89
C ASP A 90 -28.43 19.59 -7.30
N GLY A 91 -28.59 18.89 -8.42
CA GLY A 91 -27.62 17.96 -8.97
C GLY A 91 -28.00 17.47 -10.36
N ALA A 92 -27.14 16.68 -10.96
CA ALA A 92 -27.35 16.06 -12.26
C ALA A 92 -26.90 14.62 -12.30
N HIS A 93 -27.60 13.80 -13.09
CA HIS A 93 -27.14 12.50 -13.53
C HIS A 93 -26.76 12.56 -15.00
N VAL A 94 -25.59 12.05 -15.37
CA VAL A 94 -25.21 11.92 -16.79
C VAL A 94 -25.22 10.45 -17.16
N TRP A 95 -26.06 10.10 -18.12
CA TRP A 95 -26.41 8.75 -18.56
C TRP A 95 -25.66 8.36 -19.82
N ILE A 96 -25.05 7.18 -19.85
CA ILE A 96 -24.46 6.52 -21.02
C ILE A 96 -25.12 5.15 -21.16
N PHE A 97 -25.60 4.82 -22.36
CA PHE A 97 -26.34 3.57 -22.63
C PHE A 97 -25.50 2.63 -23.51
N PHE A 98 -25.61 1.33 -23.23
CA PHE A 98 -24.93 0.28 -23.99
C PHE A 98 -26.00 -0.50 -24.84
N SER A 99 -25.60 -0.93 -26.03
CA SER A 99 -26.47 -1.74 -26.91
C SER A 99 -26.70 -3.14 -26.37
N GLU A 100 -25.66 -3.67 -25.66
CA GLU A 100 -25.66 -4.99 -25.06
C GLU A 100 -25.21 -4.91 -23.59
N PHE A 101 -25.30 -6.04 -22.87
CA PHE A 101 -24.76 -6.15 -21.53
C PHE A 101 -23.23 -6.23 -21.57
N ILE A 102 -22.55 -5.36 -20.86
CA ILE A 102 -21.10 -5.33 -20.72
C ILE A 102 -20.70 -5.55 -19.25
N PRO A 103 -19.48 -6.02 -18.95
CA PRO A 103 -19.00 -6.09 -17.57
C PRO A 103 -19.05 -4.72 -16.89
N ALA A 104 -19.58 -4.67 -15.66
CA ALA A 104 -19.64 -3.43 -14.89
C ALA A 104 -18.25 -2.79 -14.68
N SER A 105 -17.20 -3.62 -14.57
CA SER A 105 -15.82 -3.17 -14.51
C SER A 105 -15.37 -2.41 -15.76
N ALA A 106 -15.80 -2.83 -16.96
CA ALA A 106 -15.50 -2.16 -18.21
C ALA A 106 -16.23 -0.81 -18.31
N ALA A 107 -17.54 -0.78 -17.98
CA ALA A 107 -18.33 0.46 -17.93
C ALA A 107 -17.70 1.48 -16.99
N ARG A 108 -17.32 1.07 -15.80
CA ARG A 108 -16.68 1.95 -14.79
C ARG A 108 -15.30 2.42 -15.19
N SER A 109 -14.50 1.57 -15.85
CA SER A 109 -13.20 1.95 -16.37
C SER A 109 -13.34 3.03 -17.44
N LEU A 110 -14.30 2.88 -18.36
CA LEU A 110 -14.64 3.90 -19.34
C LEU A 110 -15.06 5.21 -18.66
N GLY A 111 -16.00 5.14 -17.70
CA GLY A 111 -16.47 6.32 -16.96
C GLY A 111 -15.34 7.03 -16.22
N ALA A 112 -14.44 6.29 -15.58
CA ALA A 112 -13.28 6.88 -14.90
C ALA A 112 -12.32 7.58 -15.89
N SER A 113 -12.11 7.02 -17.07
CA SER A 113 -11.29 7.66 -18.11
C SER A 113 -11.95 8.92 -18.65
N LEU A 114 -13.26 8.90 -18.89
CA LEU A 114 -14.04 10.09 -19.32
C LEU A 114 -14.05 11.18 -18.24
N LEU A 115 -14.16 10.79 -16.96
CA LEU A 115 -14.10 11.74 -15.86
C LEU A 115 -12.74 12.42 -15.75
N ARG A 116 -11.66 11.69 -16.07
CA ARG A 116 -10.33 12.27 -16.19
C ARG A 116 -10.26 13.31 -17.30
N GLU A 117 -10.87 13.05 -18.48
CA GLU A 117 -10.94 14.03 -19.56
C GLU A 117 -11.80 15.24 -19.15
N ALA A 118 -12.92 15.04 -18.44
CA ALA A 118 -13.70 16.13 -17.88
C ALA A 118 -12.89 16.99 -16.90
N MET A 119 -12.04 16.37 -16.06
CA MET A 119 -11.11 17.10 -15.18
C MET A 119 -10.05 17.88 -15.94
N ASN A 120 -9.61 17.38 -17.12
CA ASN A 120 -8.72 18.14 -18.01
C ASN A 120 -9.40 19.38 -18.60
N ILE A 121 -10.73 19.31 -18.81
CA ILE A 121 -11.54 20.44 -19.27
C ILE A 121 -11.76 21.41 -18.10
N ARG A 122 -12.01 20.88 -16.88
CA ARG A 122 -12.34 21.65 -15.69
C ARG A 122 -11.45 21.29 -14.50
N GLY A 123 -10.36 22.03 -14.28
CA GLY A 123 -9.35 21.75 -13.23
C GLY A 123 -9.89 21.83 -11.80
N SER A 124 -11.03 22.54 -11.55
CA SER A 124 -11.66 22.63 -10.22
C SER A 124 -12.49 21.40 -9.82
N MET A 125 -12.81 20.49 -10.77
CA MET A 125 -13.60 19.30 -10.49
C MET A 125 -12.97 18.43 -9.40
N SER A 126 -13.78 17.95 -8.47
CA SER A 126 -13.36 17.10 -7.36
C SER A 126 -13.08 15.66 -7.79
N LEU A 127 -12.02 15.06 -7.22
CA LEU A 127 -11.75 13.62 -7.40
C LEU A 127 -12.79 12.72 -6.69
N SER A 128 -13.63 13.25 -5.78
CA SER A 128 -14.74 12.51 -5.17
C SER A 128 -15.76 12.05 -6.20
N SER A 129 -15.85 12.71 -7.36
CA SER A 129 -16.70 12.29 -8.49
C SER A 129 -16.37 10.87 -9.00
N TYR A 130 -15.17 10.35 -8.78
CA TYR A 130 -14.83 8.94 -9.09
C TYR A 130 -15.61 7.91 -8.26
N ASP A 131 -16.19 8.31 -7.14
CA ASP A 131 -16.96 7.43 -6.26
C ASP A 131 -18.46 7.38 -6.63
N ARG A 132 -18.91 8.20 -7.58
CA ARG A 132 -20.31 8.48 -7.89
C ARG A 132 -20.79 7.87 -9.21
N PHE A 133 -20.39 6.63 -9.48
CA PHE A 133 -20.89 5.88 -10.64
C PHE A 133 -21.98 4.89 -10.23
N PHE A 134 -22.94 4.69 -11.16
CA PHE A 134 -23.89 3.61 -11.13
C PHE A 134 -23.72 2.74 -12.39
N PRO A 135 -23.28 1.48 -12.24
CA PRO A 135 -23.04 0.74 -11.01
C PRO A 135 -21.83 1.27 -10.20
N ALA A 136 -21.98 1.25 -8.86
CA ALA A 136 -20.91 1.74 -7.95
C ALA A 136 -19.77 0.73 -7.75
N GLN A 137 -19.93 -0.53 -8.17
CA GLN A 137 -18.99 -1.62 -7.95
C GLN A 137 -18.71 -2.38 -9.25
N ASP A 138 -17.57 -3.06 -9.33
CA ASP A 138 -17.21 -3.89 -10.47
C ASP A 138 -17.87 -5.28 -10.41
N SER A 139 -18.33 -5.69 -9.22
CA SER A 139 -19.04 -6.95 -8.98
C SER A 139 -19.99 -6.83 -7.79
N LEU A 140 -21.10 -7.59 -7.82
CA LEU A 140 -22.06 -7.60 -6.72
C LEU A 140 -21.45 -8.21 -5.44
N PRO A 141 -21.85 -7.72 -4.26
CA PRO A 141 -21.48 -8.34 -2.99
C PRO A 141 -21.93 -9.81 -2.92
N ARG A 142 -21.20 -10.65 -2.14
CA ARG A 142 -21.60 -12.04 -1.92
C ARG A 142 -22.94 -12.11 -1.18
N LYS A 143 -23.78 -13.09 -1.56
CA LYS A 143 -25.04 -13.38 -0.91
C LYS A 143 -24.79 -13.79 0.56
N SER A 144 -25.43 -13.14 1.51
CA SER A 144 -25.56 -13.65 2.88
C SER A 144 -26.87 -14.41 2.99
N PRO A 145 -26.97 -15.46 3.83
CA PRO A 145 -28.23 -16.17 4.03
C PRO A 145 -29.35 -15.18 4.43
N GLY A 146 -30.45 -15.21 3.67
CA GLY A 146 -31.65 -14.39 3.94
C GLY A 146 -31.58 -12.92 3.48
N ARG A 147 -30.54 -12.47 2.77
CA ARG A 147 -30.47 -11.10 2.22
C ARG A 147 -29.95 -11.09 0.79
N MET A 148 -30.73 -10.52 -0.13
CA MET A 148 -30.27 -10.19 -1.46
C MET A 148 -29.34 -8.98 -1.36
N ARG A 149 -28.09 -9.10 -1.81
CA ARG A 149 -27.18 -7.96 -1.90
C ARG A 149 -27.27 -7.40 -3.31
N LEU A 150 -27.99 -6.31 -3.41
CA LEU A 150 -28.11 -5.51 -4.63
C LEU A 150 -27.00 -4.46 -4.65
N GLY A 151 -26.64 -3.99 -5.83
CA GLY A 151 -25.79 -2.82 -6.00
C GLY A 151 -26.49 -1.54 -5.56
N ASN A 152 -25.92 -0.39 -5.91
CA ASN A 152 -26.56 0.90 -5.65
C ASN A 152 -27.79 1.06 -6.52
N LEU A 153 -28.85 1.60 -5.94
CA LEU A 153 -30.10 1.95 -6.62
C LEU A 153 -29.97 3.35 -7.23
N ILE A 154 -30.38 3.53 -8.49
CA ILE A 154 -30.57 4.84 -9.11
C ILE A 154 -32.05 5.04 -9.43
N ALA A 155 -32.57 6.26 -9.17
CA ALA A 155 -33.93 6.60 -9.56
C ALA A 155 -34.05 6.70 -11.08
N LEU A 156 -35.16 6.18 -11.65
CA LEU A 156 -35.44 6.39 -13.04
C LEU A 156 -35.82 7.85 -13.31
N PRO A 157 -35.40 8.42 -14.46
CA PRO A 157 -35.78 9.75 -14.88
C PRO A 157 -37.27 9.82 -15.29
N LEU A 158 -37.74 11.02 -15.52
CA LEU A 158 -39.08 11.33 -16.06
C LEU A 158 -40.25 10.94 -15.14
N GLN A 159 -40.04 10.89 -13.83
CA GLN A 159 -41.16 10.67 -12.89
C GLN A 159 -42.18 11.80 -13.01
N GLY A 160 -43.47 11.44 -13.11
CA GLY A 160 -44.54 12.37 -13.51
C GLY A 160 -44.67 13.63 -12.66
N THR A 161 -44.65 13.51 -11.33
CA THR A 161 -44.76 14.64 -10.40
C THR A 161 -43.49 15.52 -10.43
N CYS A 162 -42.31 14.89 -10.48
CA CYS A 162 -41.04 15.59 -10.57
C CYS A 162 -40.88 16.32 -11.92
N ARG A 163 -41.28 15.67 -13.01
CA ARG A 163 -41.21 16.27 -14.33
C ARG A 163 -42.08 17.53 -14.43
N ALA A 164 -43.25 17.55 -13.80
CA ALA A 164 -44.07 18.75 -13.70
C ALA A 164 -43.41 19.91 -12.93
N GLN A 165 -42.41 19.60 -12.09
CA GLN A 165 -41.62 20.57 -11.34
C GLN A 165 -40.29 20.93 -12.03
N GLY A 166 -40.02 20.40 -13.22
CA GLY A 166 -38.78 20.60 -13.98
C GLY A 166 -37.59 19.80 -13.45
N THR A 167 -37.83 18.73 -12.65
CA THR A 167 -36.78 17.81 -12.14
C THR A 167 -36.99 16.40 -12.70
N THR A 168 -36.00 15.52 -12.66
CA THR A 168 -35.92 14.21 -13.32
C THR A 168 -36.11 14.30 -14.84
N VAL A 169 -35.78 15.45 -15.46
CA VAL A 169 -35.90 15.72 -16.88
C VAL A 169 -34.53 15.80 -17.53
N PHE A 170 -34.44 15.34 -18.77
CA PHE A 170 -33.25 15.56 -19.57
C PHE A 170 -33.14 17.01 -19.99
N ALA A 171 -31.97 17.57 -19.94
CA ALA A 171 -31.70 18.96 -20.23
C ALA A 171 -30.51 19.08 -21.19
N ASP A 172 -30.46 20.20 -21.89
CA ASP A 172 -29.28 20.59 -22.64
C ASP A 172 -28.11 20.84 -21.66
N ALA A 173 -26.96 20.24 -21.91
CA ALA A 173 -25.84 20.30 -20.97
C ALA A 173 -25.10 21.64 -20.96
N GLU A 174 -25.36 22.57 -21.87
CA GLU A 174 -24.76 23.91 -21.90
C GLU A 174 -25.68 24.92 -21.19
N THR A 175 -27.00 24.90 -21.47
CA THR A 175 -27.94 25.87 -20.92
C THR A 175 -28.67 25.37 -19.66
N TRP A 176 -28.76 24.05 -19.48
CA TRP A 176 -29.54 23.37 -18.43
C TRP A 176 -31.05 23.60 -18.56
N ASP A 177 -31.52 24.00 -19.76
CA ASP A 177 -32.92 24.04 -20.08
C ASP A 177 -33.44 22.62 -20.39
N PRO A 178 -34.60 22.23 -19.88
CA PRO A 178 -35.20 20.95 -20.21
C PRO A 178 -35.44 20.81 -21.75
N VAL A 179 -35.12 19.63 -22.27
CA VAL A 179 -35.37 19.31 -23.68
C VAL A 179 -36.90 19.24 -23.93
N ASP A 180 -37.37 19.84 -25.00
CA ASP A 180 -38.81 19.95 -25.31
C ASP A 180 -39.50 18.57 -25.43
N ASP A 181 -38.92 17.66 -26.22
CA ASP A 181 -39.43 16.28 -26.36
C ASP A 181 -38.47 15.29 -25.77
N GLN A 182 -38.70 14.95 -24.51
CA GLN A 182 -37.88 14.04 -23.70
C GLN A 182 -37.78 12.62 -24.30
N PHE A 183 -38.87 12.14 -24.95
CA PHE A 183 -38.89 10.78 -25.51
C PHE A 183 -38.23 10.72 -26.89
N ALA A 184 -38.40 11.73 -27.73
CA ALA A 184 -37.66 11.85 -28.99
C ALA A 184 -36.16 11.97 -28.72
N PHE A 185 -35.79 12.77 -27.73
CA PHE A 185 -34.39 12.90 -27.29
C PHE A 185 -33.79 11.55 -26.88
N LEU A 186 -34.41 10.81 -25.94
CA LEU A 186 -33.95 9.49 -25.52
C LEU A 186 -33.85 8.49 -26.68
N SER A 187 -34.80 8.55 -27.62
CA SER A 187 -34.81 7.67 -28.79
C SER A 187 -33.69 7.96 -29.78
N SER A 188 -33.19 9.19 -29.80
CA SER A 188 -32.10 9.65 -30.68
C SER A 188 -30.72 9.26 -30.17
N LEU A 189 -30.60 8.87 -28.91
CA LEU A 189 -29.30 8.56 -28.29
C LEU A 189 -28.70 7.29 -28.89
N ARG A 190 -27.46 7.43 -29.41
CA ARG A 190 -26.66 6.27 -29.84
C ARG A 190 -26.20 5.49 -28.60
N ARG A 191 -26.43 4.17 -28.62
CA ARG A 191 -25.94 3.24 -27.62
C ARG A 191 -24.55 2.73 -28.02
N LEU A 192 -23.64 2.63 -27.09
CA LEU A 192 -22.29 2.10 -27.34
C LEU A 192 -22.32 0.57 -27.43
N SER A 193 -21.68 0.00 -28.44
CA SER A 193 -21.46 -1.45 -28.53
C SER A 193 -20.30 -1.89 -27.62
N PRO A 194 -20.17 -3.20 -27.30
CA PRO A 194 -19.00 -3.72 -26.60
C PRO A 194 -17.67 -3.38 -27.29
N GLU A 195 -17.66 -3.36 -28.63
CA GLU A 195 -16.51 -3.00 -29.46
C GLU A 195 -16.17 -1.51 -29.32
N ASP A 196 -17.18 -0.61 -29.31
CA ASP A 196 -16.97 0.82 -29.04
C ASP A 196 -16.30 1.02 -27.67
N VAL A 197 -16.79 0.32 -26.63
CA VAL A 197 -16.22 0.39 -25.26
C VAL A 197 -14.78 -0.10 -25.23
N ALA A 198 -14.45 -1.19 -25.93
CA ALA A 198 -13.10 -1.71 -26.01
C ALA A 198 -12.17 -0.74 -26.74
N ALA A 199 -12.60 -0.17 -27.86
CA ALA A 199 -11.85 0.82 -28.63
C ALA A 199 -11.56 2.09 -27.80
N LEU A 200 -12.58 2.64 -27.14
CA LEU A 200 -12.45 3.82 -26.27
C LEU A 200 -11.51 3.53 -25.09
N SER A 201 -11.60 2.35 -24.47
CA SER A 201 -10.71 1.96 -23.37
C SER A 201 -9.23 1.82 -23.79
N SER A 202 -8.97 1.60 -25.08
CA SER A 202 -7.61 1.54 -25.61
C SER A 202 -7.02 2.91 -25.95
N THR A 203 -7.86 3.89 -26.28
CA THR A 203 -7.46 5.25 -26.69
C THR A 203 -7.43 6.23 -25.52
N LEU A 204 -8.38 6.12 -24.61
CA LEU A 204 -8.46 6.97 -23.42
C LEU A 204 -7.35 6.64 -22.43
N ARG A 205 -6.82 7.66 -21.76
CA ARG A 205 -5.80 7.49 -20.73
C ARG A 205 -6.39 6.74 -19.52
N PRO A 206 -5.88 5.53 -19.18
CA PRO A 206 -6.44 4.75 -18.09
C PRO A 206 -6.20 5.45 -16.76
N VAL A 207 -7.22 5.49 -15.92
CA VAL A 207 -7.10 5.88 -14.51
C VAL A 207 -6.61 4.68 -13.72
N ARG A 208 -5.70 4.89 -12.77
CA ARG A 208 -5.25 3.80 -11.87
C ARG A 208 -6.44 3.31 -11.05
N THR A 209 -6.96 2.15 -11.41
CA THR A 209 -8.19 1.58 -10.83
C THR A 209 -7.95 0.54 -9.74
N GLY A 210 -6.71 0.36 -9.30
CA GLY A 210 -6.40 -0.61 -8.26
C GLY A 210 -4.96 -0.53 -7.75
N PRO A 211 -4.67 -1.16 -6.62
CA PRO A 211 -3.32 -1.29 -6.11
C PRO A 211 -2.46 -2.06 -7.12
N ILE A 212 -1.21 -1.67 -7.26
CA ILE A 212 -0.25 -2.38 -8.11
C ILE A 212 -0.08 -3.79 -7.54
N ALA A 213 -0.71 -4.79 -8.18
CA ALA A 213 -0.42 -6.17 -7.84
C ALA A 213 1.04 -6.45 -8.21
N GLY A 214 1.90 -6.58 -7.17
CA GLY A 214 3.26 -7.09 -7.22
C GLY A 214 4.06 -6.73 -8.47
N THR A 215 4.61 -5.56 -8.47
CA THR A 215 5.85 -5.11 -9.13
C THR A 215 6.42 -6.00 -10.24
N ASP A 216 6.07 -5.71 -11.46
CA ASP A 216 7.05 -5.69 -12.52
C ASP A 216 7.67 -4.28 -12.56
N THR A 217 8.84 -4.13 -11.94
CA THR A 217 9.64 -2.89 -12.00
C THR A 217 10.04 -2.51 -13.43
N LYS A 218 9.85 -3.42 -14.40
CA LYS A 218 10.01 -3.17 -15.84
C LYS A 218 8.84 -2.37 -16.45
N ARG A 219 7.64 -2.38 -15.85
CA ARG A 219 6.48 -1.61 -16.34
C ARG A 219 6.47 -0.15 -15.91
N ALA A 220 7.18 0.21 -14.85
CA ALA A 220 7.31 1.62 -14.42
C ALA A 220 8.13 2.49 -15.41
N LYS A 221 8.87 1.88 -16.34
CA LYS A 221 9.69 2.62 -17.34
C LYS A 221 8.93 3.11 -18.56
N HIS A 222 7.64 2.81 -18.73
CA HIS A 222 6.85 3.20 -19.91
C HIS A 222 5.55 3.94 -19.59
N PHE A 223 5.51 4.75 -18.51
CA PHE A 223 4.60 5.88 -18.55
C PHE A 223 5.21 6.93 -19.50
N ARG A 224 5.00 6.72 -20.80
CA ARG A 224 5.06 7.84 -21.73
C ARG A 224 3.99 8.82 -21.25
N THR A 225 4.42 9.95 -20.72
CA THR A 225 3.59 11.13 -20.57
C THR A 225 3.10 11.49 -21.96
N SER A 226 1.91 11.02 -22.35
CA SER A 226 1.20 11.70 -23.41
C SER A 226 1.00 13.12 -22.91
N ASN A 227 1.46 14.12 -23.66
CA ASN A 227 1.19 15.51 -23.35
C ASN A 227 -0.29 15.65 -22.95
N PRO A 228 -0.62 16.36 -21.86
CA PRO A 228 -2.01 16.68 -21.55
C PRO A 228 -2.59 17.31 -22.82
N ALA A 229 -3.76 16.83 -23.25
CA ALA A 229 -4.47 17.42 -24.38
C ALA A 229 -4.84 18.84 -23.97
N VAL A 230 -4.05 19.79 -24.40
CA VAL A 230 -4.21 21.18 -24.00
C VAL A 230 -5.16 21.82 -24.99
N THR A 231 -6.30 22.26 -24.50
CA THR A 231 -7.14 23.20 -25.25
C THR A 231 -6.31 24.39 -25.71
N LYS A 232 -6.38 24.72 -27.00
CA LYS A 232 -5.43 25.62 -27.69
C LYS A 232 -5.52 27.10 -27.29
N ASP A 233 -6.41 27.52 -26.39
CA ASP A 233 -6.80 28.95 -26.28
C ASP A 233 -6.57 29.64 -24.92
N ALA A 234 -5.95 29.03 -23.94
CA ALA A 234 -5.55 29.77 -22.72
C ALA A 234 -4.07 30.20 -22.84
N ALA A 235 -3.78 31.49 -22.68
CA ALA A 235 -2.42 31.99 -22.55
C ALA A 235 -1.73 31.29 -21.37
N ARG A 236 -0.79 30.41 -21.69
CA ARG A 236 -0.04 29.66 -20.67
C ARG A 236 1.02 30.55 -20.07
N PRO A 237 1.26 30.49 -18.74
CA PRO A 237 2.43 31.12 -18.18
C PRO A 237 3.70 30.44 -18.73
N SER A 238 4.69 31.24 -19.10
CA SER A 238 6.01 30.73 -19.52
C SER A 238 6.74 30.09 -18.33
N SER A 239 6.48 30.57 -17.13
CA SER A 239 7.04 30.05 -15.88
C SER A 239 6.12 30.37 -14.71
N ILE A 240 6.19 29.56 -13.66
CA ILE A 240 5.54 29.81 -12.37
C ILE A 240 6.57 29.71 -11.24
N THR A 241 6.29 30.39 -10.15
CA THR A 241 7.05 30.27 -8.90
C THR A 241 6.28 29.39 -7.96
N ILE A 242 6.88 28.30 -7.52
CA ILE A 242 6.35 27.42 -6.46
C ILE A 242 7.08 27.67 -5.16
N VAL A 243 6.36 27.56 -4.03
CA VAL A 243 6.95 27.71 -2.70
C VAL A 243 7.15 26.33 -2.10
N LEU A 244 8.36 26.10 -1.60
CA LEU A 244 8.72 24.87 -0.92
C LEU A 244 8.86 25.13 0.58
N ASN A 245 7.95 24.57 1.35
CA ASN A 245 7.99 24.58 2.82
C ASN A 245 7.71 23.15 3.36
N SER A 246 6.77 22.92 4.27
CA SER A 246 6.34 21.58 4.66
C SER A 246 5.66 20.80 3.53
N VAL A 247 5.09 21.53 2.57
CA VAL A 247 4.45 21.05 1.35
C VAL A 247 5.02 21.82 0.15
N ILE A 248 4.55 21.51 -1.05
CA ILE A 248 4.80 22.30 -2.25
C ILE A 248 3.52 23.10 -2.53
N GLU A 249 3.61 24.40 -2.45
CA GLU A 249 2.52 25.33 -2.78
C GLU A 249 2.68 25.75 -4.24
N ILE A 250 1.65 25.53 -5.03
CA ILE A 250 1.64 25.72 -6.47
C ILE A 250 0.48 26.68 -6.80
N PRO A 251 0.73 27.90 -7.25
CA PRO A 251 -0.33 28.81 -7.65
C PRO A 251 -1.10 28.23 -8.85
N THR A 252 -2.43 28.32 -8.81
CA THR A 252 -3.31 27.80 -9.85
C THR A 252 -3.64 28.83 -10.92
N GLU A 253 -3.40 30.12 -10.65
CA GLU A 253 -3.68 31.20 -11.57
C GLU A 253 -2.92 31.05 -12.90
N GLY A 254 -3.66 31.08 -14.01
CA GLY A 254 -3.12 30.90 -15.35
C GLY A 254 -2.66 29.48 -15.70
N LEU A 255 -2.72 28.52 -14.78
CA LEU A 255 -2.41 27.13 -15.10
C LEU A 255 -3.54 26.50 -15.92
N PRO A 256 -3.21 25.76 -17.00
CA PRO A 256 -4.21 24.97 -17.72
C PRO A 256 -4.89 23.96 -16.77
N SER A 257 -6.21 23.81 -16.90
CA SER A 257 -7.01 22.89 -16.09
C SER A 257 -6.49 21.45 -16.11
N GLY A 258 -5.99 20.97 -17.25
CA GLY A 258 -5.38 19.66 -17.37
C GLY A 258 -4.09 19.49 -16.55
N VAL A 259 -3.33 20.56 -16.35
CA VAL A 259 -2.13 20.56 -15.47
C VAL A 259 -2.55 20.47 -14.02
N ILE A 260 -3.56 21.23 -13.61
CA ILE A 260 -4.13 21.18 -12.26
C ILE A 260 -4.68 19.77 -11.96
N ALA A 261 -5.42 19.19 -12.90
CA ALA A 261 -5.94 17.83 -12.77
C ALA A 261 -4.80 16.79 -12.63
N GLU A 262 -3.72 16.92 -13.38
CA GLU A 262 -2.56 16.02 -13.28
C GLU A 262 -1.84 16.18 -11.93
N LEU A 263 -1.70 17.40 -11.42
CA LEU A 263 -1.14 17.66 -10.09
C LEU A 263 -1.97 16.99 -8.98
N LYS A 264 -3.31 17.04 -9.08
CA LYS A 264 -4.21 16.31 -8.17
C LYS A 264 -4.01 14.79 -8.25
N HIS A 265 -3.90 14.25 -9.47
CA HIS A 265 -3.74 12.81 -9.67
C HIS A 265 -2.40 12.27 -9.14
N ILE A 266 -1.28 13.00 -9.32
CA ILE A 266 0.01 12.57 -8.78
C ILE A 266 0.04 12.58 -7.25
N ALA A 267 -0.82 13.40 -6.61
CA ALA A 267 -0.97 13.49 -5.16
C ALA A 267 -2.19 12.71 -4.64
N SER A 268 -2.65 11.69 -5.37
CA SER A 268 -3.77 10.83 -4.98
C SER A 268 -3.44 9.36 -5.15
N LEU A 269 -3.92 8.53 -4.24
CA LEU A 269 -3.64 7.09 -4.20
C LEU A 269 -4.92 6.28 -4.28
N PRO A 270 -4.95 5.16 -5.04
CA PRO A 270 -6.02 4.19 -4.94
C PRO A 270 -6.13 3.67 -3.50
N ASN A 271 -7.30 3.72 -2.90
CA ASN A 271 -7.54 3.24 -1.54
C ASN A 271 -7.59 1.71 -1.49
N PRO A 272 -6.60 1.03 -0.90
CA PRO A 272 -6.56 -0.43 -0.89
C PRO A 272 -7.72 -1.06 -0.14
N GLU A 273 -8.28 -0.37 0.87
CA GLU A 273 -9.44 -0.83 1.62
C GLU A 273 -10.69 -0.90 0.71
N PHE A 274 -10.90 0.10 -0.14
CA PHE A 274 -11.97 0.08 -1.12
C PHE A 274 -11.86 -1.16 -2.02
N PHE A 275 -10.68 -1.39 -2.61
CA PHE A 275 -10.46 -2.51 -3.52
C PHE A 275 -10.48 -3.87 -2.80
N ARG A 276 -10.03 -3.92 -1.54
CA ARG A 276 -10.12 -5.12 -0.71
C ARG A 276 -11.58 -5.50 -0.44
N ARG A 277 -12.40 -4.52 -0.02
CA ARG A 277 -13.85 -4.71 0.20
C ARG A 277 -14.53 -5.18 -1.08
N GLN A 278 -14.23 -4.53 -2.20
CA GLN A 278 -14.76 -4.90 -3.51
C GLN A 278 -14.36 -6.33 -3.89
N ALA A 279 -13.08 -6.71 -3.76
CA ALA A 279 -12.59 -8.06 -4.06
C ALA A 279 -13.20 -9.14 -3.15
N GLN A 280 -13.49 -8.79 -1.90
CA GLN A 280 -14.19 -9.65 -0.94
C GLN A 280 -15.71 -9.62 -1.12
N ARG A 281 -16.23 -8.83 -2.05
CA ARG A 281 -17.64 -8.58 -2.28
C ARG A 281 -18.36 -8.04 -1.02
N PHE A 282 -17.70 -7.14 -0.28
CA PHE A 282 -18.31 -6.35 0.77
C PHE A 282 -18.81 -5.01 0.23
N SER A 283 -19.74 -4.37 0.93
CA SER A 283 -20.17 -3.01 0.59
C SER A 283 -19.00 -2.03 0.65
N THR A 284 -18.86 -1.18 -0.36
CA THR A 284 -17.87 -0.10 -0.42
C THR A 284 -18.45 1.25 0.00
N PHE A 285 -19.72 1.28 0.43
CA PHE A 285 -20.38 2.50 0.88
C PHE A 285 -19.60 3.16 2.03
N GLY A 286 -19.39 4.47 1.94
CA GLY A 286 -18.62 5.25 2.90
C GLY A 286 -17.10 4.98 2.90
N THR A 287 -16.60 4.20 1.92
CA THR A 287 -15.17 3.97 1.73
C THR A 287 -14.74 4.65 0.42
N PRO A 288 -13.98 5.74 0.46
CA PRO A 288 -13.58 6.45 -0.76
C PRO A 288 -12.63 5.60 -1.61
N ARG A 289 -12.76 5.71 -2.93
CA ARG A 289 -11.94 4.99 -3.90
C ARG A 289 -10.48 5.45 -3.91
N TYR A 290 -10.26 6.74 -3.62
CA TYR A 290 -8.95 7.37 -3.57
C TYR A 290 -8.69 7.99 -2.19
N VAL A 291 -7.44 8.00 -1.80
CA VAL A 291 -6.92 8.80 -0.69
C VAL A 291 -6.27 10.04 -1.31
N TYR A 292 -6.76 11.21 -0.93
CA TYR A 292 -6.25 12.49 -1.41
C TYR A 292 -5.16 12.97 -0.47
N CYS A 293 -3.98 13.20 -1.03
CA CYS A 293 -2.83 13.72 -0.30
C CYS A 293 -2.52 15.19 -0.70
N PHE A 294 -3.46 15.87 -1.36
CA PHE A 294 -3.37 17.28 -1.71
C PHE A 294 -4.45 18.10 -0.98
N GLU A 295 -4.22 19.38 -0.88
CA GLU A 295 -5.22 20.38 -0.53
C GLU A 295 -5.30 21.40 -1.66
N GLN A 296 -6.47 21.97 -1.89
CA GLN A 296 -6.68 23.02 -2.89
C GLN A 296 -7.62 24.07 -2.33
N ASP A 297 -7.26 25.32 -2.54
CA ASP A 297 -8.16 26.47 -2.39
C ASP A 297 -8.34 27.20 -3.74
N GLU A 298 -8.86 28.42 -3.70
CA GLU A 298 -9.13 29.22 -4.90
C GLU A 298 -7.85 29.66 -5.62
N THR A 299 -6.74 29.77 -4.92
CA THR A 299 -5.49 30.38 -5.42
C THR A 299 -4.37 29.40 -5.63
N GLU A 300 -4.36 28.28 -4.92
CA GLU A 300 -3.24 27.35 -4.94
C GLU A 300 -3.65 25.89 -4.70
N ILE A 301 -2.77 25.00 -5.13
CA ILE A 301 -2.81 23.59 -4.78
C ILE A 301 -1.55 23.23 -3.98
N ARG A 302 -1.74 22.56 -2.83
CA ARG A 302 -0.67 22.08 -1.95
C ARG A 302 -0.52 20.58 -2.08
N VAL A 303 0.69 20.13 -2.38
CA VAL A 303 0.99 18.70 -2.51
C VAL A 303 2.19 18.31 -1.64
N PRO A 304 2.31 17.02 -1.24
CA PRO A 304 3.43 16.56 -0.43
C PRO A 304 4.79 16.87 -1.06
N ARG A 305 5.74 17.32 -0.25
CA ARG A 305 7.06 17.76 -0.72
C ARG A 305 7.88 16.70 -1.45
N GLY A 306 7.69 15.43 -1.14
CA GLY A 306 8.37 14.32 -1.83
C GLY A 306 7.99 14.19 -3.30
N LEU A 307 6.92 14.87 -3.74
CA LEU A 307 6.47 14.89 -5.13
C LEU A 307 7.17 15.97 -5.98
N LEU A 308 8.16 16.70 -5.47
CA LEU A 308 8.80 17.81 -6.19
C LEU A 308 9.27 17.43 -7.59
N ASP A 309 9.91 16.25 -7.75
CA ASP A 309 10.36 15.79 -9.06
C ASP A 309 9.17 15.46 -9.99
N SER A 310 8.06 15.01 -9.45
CA SER A 310 6.84 14.75 -10.21
C SER A 310 6.15 16.04 -10.63
N VAL A 311 6.06 17.02 -9.74
CA VAL A 311 5.54 18.37 -10.02
C VAL A 311 6.37 19.03 -11.14
N ARG A 312 7.71 19.02 -11.03
CA ARG A 312 8.59 19.56 -12.07
C ARG A 312 8.37 18.89 -13.41
N ARG A 313 8.25 17.56 -13.44
CA ARG A 313 7.99 16.82 -14.68
C ARG A 313 6.63 17.17 -15.28
N THR A 314 5.57 17.27 -14.48
CA THR A 314 4.23 17.65 -14.93
C THR A 314 4.25 19.04 -15.56
N LEU A 315 4.85 20.03 -14.89
CA LEU A 315 4.95 21.40 -15.40
C LEU A 315 5.83 21.48 -16.64
N SER A 316 6.99 20.83 -16.66
CA SER A 316 7.87 20.78 -17.82
C SER A 316 7.21 20.10 -19.03
N SER A 317 6.41 19.04 -18.82
CA SER A 317 5.64 18.38 -19.89
C SER A 317 4.56 19.30 -20.49
N ALA A 318 4.11 20.28 -19.72
CA ALA A 318 3.21 21.34 -20.17
C ALA A 318 3.96 22.58 -20.72
N HIS A 319 5.29 22.51 -20.87
CA HIS A 319 6.16 23.60 -21.28
C HIS A 319 6.11 24.84 -20.36
N ILE A 320 5.92 24.62 -19.05
CA ILE A 320 5.92 25.67 -18.03
C ILE A 320 7.23 25.58 -17.24
N GLY A 321 7.99 26.67 -17.23
CA GLY A 321 9.20 26.80 -16.41
C GLY A 321 8.86 26.87 -14.92
N VAL A 322 9.76 26.39 -14.05
CA VAL A 322 9.56 26.38 -12.60
C VAL A 322 10.68 27.11 -11.89
N SER A 323 10.33 28.17 -11.17
CA SER A 323 11.18 28.80 -10.17
C SER A 323 10.77 28.29 -8.77
N ILE A 324 11.75 28.07 -7.88
CA ILE A 324 11.48 27.58 -6.54
C ILE A 324 11.94 28.63 -5.52
N VAL A 325 11.01 29.05 -4.68
CA VAL A 325 11.30 29.78 -3.46
C VAL A 325 11.29 28.79 -2.30
N ASN A 326 12.41 28.67 -1.60
CA ASN A 326 12.52 27.81 -0.43
C ASN A 326 12.32 28.65 0.84
N GLU A 327 11.23 28.41 1.56
CA GLU A 327 10.89 29.09 2.83
C GLU A 327 11.33 28.29 4.06
N ILE A 328 12.10 27.22 3.88
CA ILE A 328 12.61 26.43 4.99
C ILE A 328 13.82 27.16 5.55
N GLU A 329 13.75 27.49 6.83
CA GLU A 329 14.84 28.17 7.55
C GLU A 329 16.14 27.34 7.52
N ASP A 330 17.27 28.05 7.56
CA ASP A 330 18.58 27.42 7.63
C ASP A 330 18.73 26.64 8.94
N ALA A 331 19.17 25.42 8.83
CA ALA A 331 19.32 24.53 9.96
C ALA A 331 20.57 24.86 10.80
N ARG A 332 20.50 24.53 12.08
CA ARG A 332 21.66 24.57 12.96
C ARG A 332 22.78 23.68 12.42
N VAL A 333 23.93 24.28 12.16
CA VAL A 333 25.16 23.55 11.77
C VAL A 333 25.69 22.78 12.99
N ILE A 334 26.10 21.55 12.77
CA ILE A 334 26.75 20.69 13.77
C ILE A 334 28.10 20.17 13.25
N THR A 335 29.01 19.94 14.14
CA THR A 335 30.28 19.29 13.82
C THR A 335 30.19 17.83 14.26
N ALA A 336 30.17 16.92 13.27
CA ALA A 336 30.21 15.49 13.49
C ALA A 336 31.06 14.88 12.37
N THR A 337 32.05 14.05 12.73
CA THR A 337 32.91 13.39 11.77
C THR A 337 32.56 11.91 11.70
N PHE A 338 32.50 11.35 10.52
CA PHE A 338 32.26 9.91 10.36
C PHE A 338 33.55 9.13 10.59
N CYS A 339 33.52 8.21 11.56
CA CYS A 339 34.71 7.42 11.99
C CYS A 339 34.72 6.00 11.44
N GLY A 340 33.69 5.62 10.64
CA GLY A 340 33.58 4.30 10.05
C GLY A 340 34.27 4.15 8.68
N ALA A 341 34.28 2.93 8.18
CA ALA A 341 34.65 2.63 6.79
C ALA A 341 33.44 2.16 5.98
N LEU A 342 33.21 2.77 4.84
CA LEU A 342 32.16 2.36 3.90
C LEU A 342 32.73 1.41 2.86
N ASN A 343 32.05 0.30 2.61
CA ASN A 343 32.34 -0.53 1.44
C ASN A 343 31.90 0.17 0.14
N PRO A 344 32.27 -0.34 -1.05
CA PRO A 344 31.97 0.31 -2.32
C PRO A 344 30.46 0.58 -2.54
N ASP A 345 29.59 -0.38 -2.21
CA ASP A 345 28.13 -0.25 -2.38
C ASP A 345 27.56 0.80 -1.43
N GLN A 346 27.98 0.79 -0.17
CA GLN A 346 27.60 1.79 0.83
C GLN A 346 28.05 3.19 0.41
N ARG A 347 29.26 3.35 -0.12
CA ARG A 347 29.79 4.62 -0.62
C ARG A 347 28.95 5.13 -1.81
N THR A 348 28.61 4.25 -2.73
CA THR A 348 27.73 4.56 -3.85
C THR A 348 26.35 5.03 -3.39
N ALA A 349 25.79 4.33 -2.39
CA ALA A 349 24.50 4.68 -1.80
C ALA A 349 24.54 6.05 -1.11
N VAL A 350 25.54 6.32 -0.28
CA VAL A 350 25.74 7.61 0.39
C VAL A 350 25.87 8.74 -0.64
N THR A 351 26.72 8.56 -1.65
CA THR A 351 26.89 9.54 -2.73
C THR A 351 25.58 9.82 -3.49
N ALA A 352 24.78 8.77 -3.74
CA ALA A 352 23.50 8.93 -4.40
C ALA A 352 22.51 9.74 -3.54
N MET A 353 22.47 9.49 -2.22
CA MET A 353 21.62 10.23 -1.29
C MET A 353 22.03 11.68 -1.13
N GLN A 354 23.32 11.99 -1.18
CA GLN A 354 23.86 13.35 -1.03
C GLN A 354 23.43 14.30 -2.18
N ARG A 355 23.23 13.77 -3.37
CA ARG A 355 22.81 14.55 -4.56
C ARG A 355 21.38 15.08 -4.46
N HIS A 356 20.61 14.67 -3.47
CA HIS A 356 19.19 14.99 -3.32
C HIS A 356 18.88 15.47 -1.91
N GLU A 357 17.98 16.42 -1.77
CA GLU A 357 17.50 16.87 -0.46
C GLU A 357 16.55 15.86 0.18
N THR A 358 15.78 15.14 -0.65
CA THR A 358 14.80 14.16 -0.21
C THR A 358 14.94 12.84 -0.97
N GLY A 359 14.76 11.72 -0.29
CA GLY A 359 14.77 10.43 -0.94
C GLY A 359 14.71 9.24 0.01
N VAL A 360 14.49 8.07 -0.57
CA VAL A 360 14.48 6.78 0.12
C VAL A 360 15.66 5.94 -0.33
N LEU A 361 16.39 5.40 0.66
CA LEU A 361 17.39 4.36 0.47
C LEU A 361 16.76 2.99 0.76
N VAL A 362 16.69 2.16 -0.25
CA VAL A 362 16.24 0.76 -0.12
C VAL A 362 17.47 -0.12 0.00
N ALA A 363 17.64 -0.76 1.14
CA ALA A 363 18.79 -1.61 1.39
C ALA A 363 18.41 -2.83 2.24
N PRO A 364 18.88 -4.04 1.91
CA PRO A 364 18.54 -5.26 2.64
C PRO A 364 18.89 -5.18 4.13
N PRO A 365 18.29 -6.01 5.00
CA PRO A 365 18.74 -6.16 6.36
C PRO A 365 20.22 -6.55 6.40
N GLY A 366 21.00 -5.98 7.32
CA GLY A 366 22.43 -6.25 7.44
C GLY A 366 23.34 -5.53 6.43
N SER A 367 22.81 -4.71 5.51
CA SER A 367 23.60 -3.93 4.54
C SER A 367 24.29 -2.70 5.14
N GLY A 368 24.09 -2.40 6.42
CA GLY A 368 24.66 -1.23 7.07
C GLY A 368 23.87 0.08 6.86
N LYS A 369 22.54 0.03 6.76
CA LYS A 369 21.67 1.24 6.63
C LYS A 369 22.03 2.32 7.65
N THR A 370 22.19 1.93 8.91
CA THR A 370 22.53 2.86 10.01
C THR A 370 23.91 3.47 9.83
N VAL A 371 24.90 2.69 9.36
CA VAL A 371 26.27 3.18 9.08
C VAL A 371 26.23 4.21 7.95
N MET A 372 25.53 3.91 6.85
CA MET A 372 25.36 4.84 5.74
C MET A 372 24.64 6.13 6.19
N ALA A 373 23.65 6.02 7.05
CA ALA A 373 22.97 7.18 7.59
C ALA A 373 23.89 8.03 8.50
N CYS A 374 24.74 7.42 9.33
CA CYS A 374 25.77 8.14 10.09
C CYS A 374 26.70 8.92 9.15
N ALA A 375 27.14 8.30 8.05
CA ALA A 375 27.95 8.99 7.05
C ALA A 375 27.21 10.19 6.45
N THR A 376 25.91 10.05 6.12
CA THR A 376 25.10 11.17 5.59
C THR A 376 24.90 12.29 6.62
N ILE A 377 24.79 11.98 7.91
CA ILE A 377 24.71 12.99 8.99
C ILE A 377 25.99 13.83 9.03
N ALA A 378 27.14 13.16 9.03
CA ALA A 378 28.43 13.84 9.06
C ALA A 378 28.65 14.74 7.83
N GLU A 379 28.33 14.24 6.64
CA GLU A 379 28.51 15.01 5.40
C GLU A 379 27.54 16.19 5.27
N ARG A 380 26.29 16.08 5.76
CA ARG A 380 25.35 17.21 5.78
C ARG A 380 25.67 18.25 6.83
N GLY A 381 26.24 17.86 7.96
CA GLY A 381 26.71 18.75 9.01
C GLY A 381 25.61 19.61 9.65
N VAL A 382 24.38 19.14 9.70
CA VAL A 382 23.25 19.87 10.28
C VAL A 382 22.54 19.08 11.36
N SER A 383 21.82 19.80 12.26
CA SER A 383 21.02 19.17 13.32
C SER A 383 20.10 18.10 12.75
N THR A 384 20.05 16.94 13.40
CA THR A 384 19.42 15.75 12.84
C THR A 384 18.42 15.11 13.81
N ALA A 385 17.19 14.86 13.36
CA ALA A 385 16.21 14.03 14.03
C ALA A 385 16.13 12.65 13.38
N ILE A 386 16.26 11.59 14.19
CA ILE A 386 16.15 10.21 13.74
C ILE A 386 14.86 9.64 14.29
N VAL A 387 13.88 9.42 13.40
CA VAL A 387 12.55 8.93 13.76
C VAL A 387 12.53 7.41 13.69
N VAL A 388 12.18 6.77 14.80
CA VAL A 388 12.09 5.32 14.95
C VAL A 388 10.74 4.91 15.52
N ASN A 389 10.28 3.72 15.18
CA ASN A 389 8.96 3.23 15.62
C ASN A 389 9.02 2.31 16.86
N ARG A 390 10.23 1.91 17.33
CA ARG A 390 10.44 0.97 18.44
C ARG A 390 11.58 1.39 19.36
N ALA A 391 11.45 1.06 20.65
CA ALA A 391 12.43 1.36 21.67
C ALA A 391 13.79 0.67 21.43
N GLU A 392 13.75 -0.56 20.92
CA GLU A 392 14.95 -1.33 20.58
C GLU A 392 15.77 -0.64 19.49
N LEU A 393 15.11 -0.11 18.45
CA LEU A 393 15.78 0.68 17.40
C LEU A 393 16.41 1.95 17.98
N ALA A 394 15.73 2.62 18.93
CA ALA A 394 16.28 3.79 19.58
C ALA A 394 17.58 3.48 20.34
N THR A 395 17.66 2.33 20.98
CA THR A 395 18.88 1.88 21.67
C THR A 395 19.99 1.58 20.66
N GLN A 396 19.71 0.83 19.60
CA GLN A 396 20.68 0.52 18.54
C GLN A 396 21.20 1.79 17.84
N TRP A 397 20.31 2.74 17.54
CA TRP A 397 20.72 4.01 16.93
C TRP A 397 21.69 4.77 17.84
N ARG A 398 21.42 4.81 19.14
CA ARG A 398 22.32 5.47 20.10
C ARG A 398 23.71 4.83 20.11
N GLU A 399 23.79 3.50 20.15
CA GLU A 399 25.04 2.76 20.10
C GLU A 399 25.80 3.04 18.80
N ARG A 400 25.12 2.98 17.66
CA ARG A 400 25.72 3.20 16.34
C ARG A 400 26.15 4.67 16.11
N LEU A 401 25.39 5.64 16.61
CA LEU A 401 25.82 7.04 16.56
C LEU A 401 27.09 7.27 17.36
N THR A 402 27.19 6.66 18.54
CA THR A 402 28.43 6.76 19.39
C THR A 402 29.60 6.02 18.75
N GLU A 403 29.38 4.92 18.04
CA GLU A 403 30.40 4.11 17.38
C GLU A 403 30.95 4.78 16.10
N PHE A 404 30.05 5.37 15.28
CA PHE A 404 30.39 5.81 13.93
C PHE A 404 30.50 7.33 13.76
N LEU A 405 30.18 8.13 14.80
CA LEU A 405 30.35 9.57 14.77
C LEU A 405 31.27 10.04 15.92
N ASP A 406 32.23 10.87 15.58
CA ASP A 406 33.02 11.60 16.59
C ASP A 406 32.17 12.77 17.11
N ILE A 407 31.31 12.47 18.08
CA ILE A 407 30.42 13.42 18.72
C ILE A 407 30.29 13.10 20.21
N ASP A 408 30.30 14.13 21.07
CA ASP A 408 30.10 13.92 22.52
C ASP A 408 28.72 13.26 22.75
N PRO A 409 28.65 12.09 23.46
CA PRO A 409 27.40 11.41 23.77
C PRO A 409 26.32 12.29 24.43
N LYS A 410 26.70 13.42 25.05
CA LYS A 410 25.77 14.43 25.60
C LYS A 410 24.96 15.12 24.52
N HIS A 411 25.46 15.16 23.30
CA HIS A 411 24.78 15.76 22.13
C HIS A 411 23.81 14.79 21.46
N ILE A 412 23.72 13.53 21.91
CA ILE A 412 22.76 12.55 21.45
C ILE A 412 21.59 12.49 22.42
N GLY A 413 20.48 13.14 22.07
CA GLY A 413 19.26 13.17 22.86
C GLY A 413 18.29 12.04 22.51
N GLN A 414 17.18 12.01 23.23
CA GLN A 414 16.09 11.06 22.94
C GLN A 414 14.75 11.58 23.48
N LEU A 415 13.68 11.40 22.65
CA LEU A 415 12.31 11.66 23.05
C LEU A 415 11.45 10.41 22.84
N GLY A 416 10.87 9.91 23.92
CA GLY A 416 10.09 8.66 23.98
C GLY A 416 10.90 7.46 24.49
N ALA A 417 10.26 6.30 24.61
CA ALA A 417 10.83 5.08 25.20
C ALA A 417 11.44 5.34 26.61
N GLY A 418 10.73 6.07 27.45
CA GLY A 418 11.15 6.38 28.83
C GLY A 418 12.11 7.57 28.98
N ARG A 419 12.54 8.20 27.91
CA ARG A 419 13.44 9.36 27.93
C ARG A 419 12.75 10.62 27.39
N ARG A 420 13.10 11.81 27.93
CA ARG A 420 12.50 13.11 27.54
C ARG A 420 13.55 14.21 27.43
N LYS A 421 14.75 13.91 26.97
CA LYS A 421 15.81 14.88 26.84
C LYS A 421 16.22 15.04 25.38
N ARG A 422 15.76 16.10 24.72
CA ARG A 422 16.27 16.54 23.42
C ARG A 422 17.49 17.45 23.59
N THR A 423 18.38 17.41 22.63
CA THR A 423 19.57 18.27 22.58
C THR A 423 19.47 19.31 21.48
N GLY A 424 18.64 19.06 20.44
CA GLY A 424 18.59 19.87 19.23
C GLY A 424 19.83 19.75 18.36
N ILE A 425 20.66 18.71 18.59
CA ILE A 425 21.88 18.41 17.80
C ILE A 425 21.65 17.13 17.02
N ILE A 426 21.68 15.96 17.69
CA ILE A 426 21.22 14.69 17.12
C ILE A 426 20.26 14.07 18.12
N ASP A 427 19.03 13.91 17.74
CA ASP A 427 18.01 13.37 18.63
C ASP A 427 17.26 12.19 18.02
N ILE A 428 17.11 11.13 18.81
CA ILE A 428 16.33 9.95 18.45
C ILE A 428 14.90 10.17 18.95
N ILE A 429 13.93 10.17 18.05
CA ILE A 429 12.54 10.52 18.34
C ILE A 429 11.64 9.32 18.03
N MET A 430 10.86 8.91 19.03
CA MET A 430 9.87 7.86 18.82
C MET A 430 8.71 8.37 17.96
N LEU A 431 8.36 7.62 16.92
CA LEU A 431 7.26 7.95 16.00
C LEU A 431 5.95 8.22 16.75
N GLN A 432 5.67 7.46 17.80
CA GLN A 432 4.50 7.64 18.66
C GLN A 432 4.49 9.00 19.38
N SER A 433 5.67 9.61 19.59
CA SER A 433 5.76 10.92 20.24
C SER A 433 5.35 12.08 19.34
N ILE A 434 5.41 11.91 18.01
CA ILE A 434 4.97 12.91 17.03
C ILE A 434 3.57 12.62 16.48
N ALA A 435 3.10 11.39 16.55
CA ALA A 435 1.78 10.99 16.05
C ALA A 435 0.63 11.15 17.06
N ARG A 436 0.90 11.58 18.29
CA ARG A 436 -0.13 11.82 19.31
C ARG A 436 -0.92 13.10 19.01
N LYS A 437 -2.21 13.12 19.39
CA LYS A 437 -3.08 14.29 19.20
C LYS A 437 -2.59 15.55 19.94
N ASP A 438 -1.88 15.37 21.04
CA ASP A 438 -1.30 16.43 21.89
C ASP A 438 0.19 16.68 21.59
N ALA A 439 0.72 16.12 20.51
CA ALA A 439 2.10 16.36 20.11
C ALA A 439 2.24 17.78 19.52
N ASP A 440 3.39 18.38 19.80
CA ASP A 440 3.77 19.63 19.17
C ASP A 440 4.04 19.40 17.68
N PRO A 441 3.27 19.98 16.76
CA PRO A 441 3.44 19.77 15.32
C PRO A 441 4.75 20.35 14.80
N THR A 442 5.36 21.29 15.55
CA THR A 442 6.62 21.97 15.17
C THR A 442 7.86 21.26 15.69
N LEU A 443 7.70 20.19 16.46
CA LEU A 443 8.78 19.49 17.17
C LEU A 443 9.95 19.10 16.28
N LEU A 444 9.71 18.75 15.02
CA LEU A 444 10.76 18.40 14.07
C LEU A 444 11.34 19.59 13.32
N ASN A 445 10.74 20.78 13.39
CA ASN A 445 11.20 21.97 12.68
C ASN A 445 12.53 22.54 13.24
N ASP A 446 12.92 22.13 14.46
CA ASP A 446 14.21 22.49 15.07
C ASP A 446 15.41 21.85 14.38
N TYR A 447 15.19 20.93 13.44
CA TYR A 447 16.23 20.14 12.79
C TYR A 447 16.36 20.49 11.31
N GLY A 448 17.58 20.34 10.78
CA GLY A 448 17.83 20.50 9.35
C GLY A 448 17.68 19.20 8.55
N TYR A 449 17.76 18.06 9.24
CA TYR A 449 17.72 16.75 8.64
C TYR A 449 16.82 15.81 9.42
N VAL A 450 15.90 15.14 8.75
CA VAL A 450 15.07 14.06 9.31
C VAL A 450 15.40 12.75 8.64
N ILE A 451 15.77 11.78 9.43
CA ILE A 451 15.99 10.39 9.01
C ILE A 451 14.86 9.55 9.57
N VAL A 452 14.15 8.82 8.73
CA VAL A 452 13.08 7.93 9.16
C VAL A 452 13.52 6.49 8.93
N ASP A 453 13.80 5.79 10.03
CA ASP A 453 14.13 4.36 9.95
C ASP A 453 12.86 3.53 9.84
N GLU A 454 12.91 2.49 9.00
CA GLU A 454 11.78 1.68 8.59
C GLU A 454 10.60 2.57 8.14
N CYS A 455 10.86 3.46 7.17
CA CYS A 455 9.96 4.50 6.69
C CYS A 455 8.62 3.96 6.13
N HIS A 456 8.52 2.66 5.89
CA HIS A 456 7.23 2.01 5.59
C HIS A 456 6.20 2.13 6.73
N SER A 457 6.64 2.51 7.94
CA SER A 457 5.77 2.76 9.10
C SER A 457 5.04 4.12 9.06
N LEU A 458 5.42 5.04 8.16
CA LEU A 458 4.86 6.40 8.09
C LEU A 458 3.41 6.50 7.61
N GLY A 459 2.84 5.47 7.03
CA GLY A 459 1.56 5.57 6.35
C GLY A 459 0.31 5.44 7.24
N ALA A 460 0.42 5.47 8.57
CA ALA A 460 -0.75 5.62 9.41
C ALA A 460 -1.30 7.06 9.30
N PRO A 461 -2.63 7.28 9.24
CA PRO A 461 -3.21 8.61 9.01
C PRO A 461 -2.74 9.67 10.02
N SER A 462 -2.58 9.30 11.30
CA SER A 462 -2.08 10.22 12.33
C SER A 462 -0.61 10.58 12.13
N THR A 463 0.20 9.66 11.65
CA THR A 463 1.62 9.87 11.36
C THR A 463 1.80 10.73 10.12
N GLU A 464 1.02 10.45 9.07
CA GLU A 464 1.03 11.21 7.83
C GLU A 464 0.65 12.68 8.08
N ALA A 465 -0.43 12.93 8.84
CA ALA A 465 -0.86 14.28 9.19
C ALA A 465 0.21 15.04 10.00
N ALA A 466 0.92 14.38 10.91
CA ALA A 466 2.00 15.00 11.69
C ALA A 466 3.22 15.34 10.80
N ILE A 467 3.60 14.44 9.89
CA ILE A 467 4.79 14.64 9.04
C ILE A 467 4.54 15.69 7.96
N ARG A 468 3.32 15.82 7.45
CA ARG A 468 2.95 16.84 6.45
C ARG A 468 3.22 18.26 6.93
N GLN A 469 3.23 18.52 8.24
CA GLN A 469 3.47 19.84 8.83
C GLN A 469 4.95 20.15 9.06
N VAL A 470 5.85 19.22 8.81
CA VAL A 470 7.26 19.35 9.15
C VAL A 470 8.03 20.14 8.09
N ARG A 471 8.61 21.28 8.51
CA ARG A 471 9.39 22.21 7.67
C ARG A 471 10.89 21.93 7.81
N VAL A 472 11.37 20.85 7.22
CA VAL A 472 12.77 20.43 7.30
C VAL A 472 13.34 20.23 5.90
N ARG A 473 14.56 20.71 5.66
CA ARG A 473 15.16 20.69 4.33
C ARG A 473 15.48 19.29 3.85
N TYR A 474 16.18 18.50 4.66
CA TYR A 474 16.70 17.21 4.23
C TYR A 474 15.89 16.05 4.82
N TRP A 475 15.52 15.08 3.98
CA TRP A 475 14.78 13.88 4.37
C TRP A 475 15.43 12.62 3.82
N LEU A 476 15.61 11.62 4.68
CA LEU A 476 16.08 10.29 4.31
C LEU A 476 15.15 9.23 4.88
N GLY A 477 14.43 8.53 4.01
CA GLY A 477 13.75 7.30 4.36
C GLY A 477 14.69 6.10 4.24
N LEU A 478 14.80 5.30 5.29
CA LEU A 478 15.54 4.03 5.29
C LEU A 478 14.53 2.88 5.33
N THR A 479 14.68 1.91 4.47
CA THR A 479 13.87 0.69 4.54
C THR A 479 14.56 -0.49 3.87
N ALA A 480 14.29 -1.69 4.40
CA ALA A 480 14.66 -2.93 3.70
C ALA A 480 13.66 -3.26 2.59
N THR A 481 12.43 -2.79 2.74
CA THR A 481 11.32 -3.08 1.84
C THR A 481 10.45 -1.86 1.69
N PRO A 482 10.37 -1.24 0.51
CA PRO A 482 9.48 -0.10 0.28
C PRO A 482 8.01 -0.54 0.11
N TYR A 483 7.65 -1.70 0.69
CA TYR A 483 6.31 -2.29 0.57
C TYR A 483 5.58 -2.24 1.90
N ARG A 484 4.31 -1.83 1.85
CA ARG A 484 3.41 -1.78 2.99
C ARG A 484 2.40 -2.93 2.94
N ALA A 485 1.96 -3.39 4.11
CA ALA A 485 0.94 -4.44 4.22
C ALA A 485 -0.42 -3.98 3.67
N ASP A 486 -0.71 -2.69 3.76
CA ASP A 486 -1.94 -2.07 3.28
C ASP A 486 -1.86 -1.59 1.82
N GLN A 487 -0.75 -1.83 1.11
CA GLN A 487 -0.51 -1.45 -0.30
C GLN A 487 -0.51 0.07 -0.57
N MET A 488 -0.30 0.88 0.45
CA MET A 488 -0.16 2.33 0.33
C MET A 488 1.33 2.74 0.24
N ASP A 489 2.10 2.02 -0.56
CA ASP A 489 3.55 2.20 -0.68
C ASP A 489 3.94 3.62 -1.14
N ASP A 490 3.13 4.21 -2.01
CA ASP A 490 3.38 5.54 -2.59
C ASP A 490 3.37 6.66 -1.52
N ILE A 491 2.73 6.50 -0.36
CA ILE A 491 2.79 7.47 0.75
C ILE A 491 4.23 7.69 1.21
N ILE A 492 5.04 6.63 1.23
CA ILE A 492 6.45 6.73 1.63
C ILE A 492 7.18 7.71 0.72
N THR A 493 6.97 7.58 -0.60
CA THR A 493 7.61 8.46 -1.58
C THR A 493 7.03 9.86 -1.58
N MET A 494 5.75 10.02 -1.26
CA MET A 494 5.12 11.34 -1.11
C MET A 494 5.69 12.12 0.07
N GLN A 495 6.09 11.45 1.16
CA GLN A 495 6.64 12.10 2.33
C GLN A 495 8.18 12.22 2.30
N CYS A 496 8.88 11.12 2.02
CA CYS A 496 10.33 11.07 2.06
C CYS A 496 11.01 11.38 0.73
N GLY A 497 10.26 11.50 -0.37
CA GLY A 497 10.81 11.58 -1.72
C GLY A 497 10.95 10.21 -2.39
N PRO A 498 11.32 10.18 -3.69
CA PRO A 498 11.44 8.94 -4.44
C PRO A 498 12.61 8.07 -3.97
N VAL A 499 12.58 6.78 -4.33
CA VAL A 499 13.72 5.88 -4.14
C VAL A 499 14.91 6.39 -4.98
N ARG A 500 15.98 6.81 -4.31
CA ARG A 500 17.19 7.37 -4.95
C ARG A 500 18.23 6.30 -5.21
N HIS A 501 18.30 5.31 -4.33
CA HIS A 501 19.22 4.19 -4.48
C HIS A 501 18.63 2.91 -3.91
N THR A 502 18.98 1.79 -4.55
CA THR A 502 18.63 0.45 -4.08
C THR A 502 19.90 -0.38 -4.08
N ILE A 503 20.28 -0.87 -2.91
CA ILE A 503 21.37 -1.85 -2.80
C ILE A 503 20.77 -3.21 -3.16
N PHE A 504 21.30 -3.83 -4.21
CA PHE A 504 21.01 -5.21 -4.58
C PHE A 504 22.05 -6.11 -3.91
N ARG A 505 21.65 -7.33 -3.61
CA ARG A 505 22.62 -8.34 -3.16
C ARG A 505 23.11 -9.11 -4.39
N ASP A 506 24.37 -8.95 -4.71
CA ASP A 506 25.12 -9.79 -5.65
C ASP A 506 25.99 -10.79 -4.87
N ASP A 507 25.40 -11.51 -3.92
CA ASP A 507 26.13 -12.54 -3.17
C ASP A 507 26.12 -13.85 -3.95
N GLU A 508 27.31 -14.35 -4.28
CA GLU A 508 27.57 -15.72 -4.75
C GLU A 508 27.46 -16.76 -3.61
N SER A 509 26.97 -16.39 -2.41
CA SER A 509 26.81 -17.33 -1.30
C SER A 509 25.76 -18.38 -1.65
N ASP A 510 26.10 -19.64 -1.43
CA ASP A 510 25.17 -20.77 -1.57
C ASP A 510 23.97 -20.55 -0.65
N ARG A 511 22.79 -20.40 -1.25
CA ARG A 511 21.52 -20.19 -0.56
C ARG A 511 20.54 -21.27 -0.94
N GLU A 512 20.10 -22.01 0.03
CA GLU A 512 19.24 -23.17 -0.17
C GLU A 512 17.84 -22.93 0.42
N LEU A 513 16.82 -23.25 -0.38
CA LEU A 513 15.45 -23.35 0.08
C LEU A 513 15.09 -24.84 0.24
N VAL A 514 14.90 -25.28 1.47
CA VAL A 514 14.46 -26.61 1.82
C VAL A 514 12.96 -26.62 2.05
N VAL A 515 12.23 -27.34 1.23
CA VAL A 515 10.75 -27.42 1.32
C VAL A 515 10.36 -28.74 1.95
N HIS A 516 9.52 -28.67 2.99
CA HIS A 516 8.97 -29.82 3.69
C HIS A 516 7.46 -29.91 3.43
N ASP A 517 7.01 -30.95 2.80
CA ASP A 517 5.57 -31.23 2.66
C ASP A 517 5.01 -31.75 3.99
N THR A 518 3.86 -31.23 4.41
CA THR A 518 3.18 -31.67 5.63
C THR A 518 1.84 -32.34 5.29
N GLU A 519 1.40 -33.22 6.20
CA GLU A 519 0.12 -33.91 6.10
C GLU A 519 -1.04 -33.13 6.77
N PHE A 520 -0.81 -31.84 7.12
CA PHE A 520 -1.79 -31.03 7.83
C PHE A 520 -3.06 -30.81 7.00
N THR A 521 -4.19 -31.06 7.63
CA THR A 521 -5.54 -30.77 7.14
C THR A 521 -6.32 -30.01 8.20
N THR A 522 -7.36 -29.28 7.81
CA THR A 522 -8.29 -28.60 8.74
C THR A 522 -9.72 -28.88 8.32
N GLU A 523 -10.60 -29.08 9.28
CA GLU A 523 -12.05 -29.24 9.08
C GLU A 523 -12.79 -27.90 9.13
N GLU A 524 -12.11 -26.80 9.45
CA GLU A 524 -12.66 -25.44 9.61
C GLU A 524 -13.09 -24.78 8.27
N TRP A 525 -13.87 -25.54 7.45
CA TRP A 525 -14.55 -25.02 6.25
C TRP A 525 -16.04 -24.86 6.53
N GLY A 526 -16.42 -23.94 7.45
CA GLY A 526 -17.82 -23.62 7.73
C GLY A 526 -18.50 -22.84 6.58
N ALA A 527 -19.83 -22.78 6.57
CA ALA A 527 -20.64 -22.08 5.58
C ALA A 527 -20.31 -20.57 5.44
N ASP A 528 -19.76 -19.96 6.49
CA ASP A 528 -19.35 -18.54 6.55
C ASP A 528 -17.88 -18.29 6.13
N GLY A 529 -17.15 -19.32 5.73
CA GLY A 529 -15.72 -19.31 5.40
C GLY A 529 -14.83 -19.51 6.65
N PRO A 530 -13.61 -20.04 6.45
CA PRO A 530 -12.73 -20.38 7.58
C PRO A 530 -12.23 -19.12 8.30
N SER A 531 -12.30 -19.13 9.63
CA SER A 531 -11.55 -18.19 10.44
C SER A 531 -10.06 -18.49 10.32
N ILE A 532 -9.29 -17.64 9.64
CA ILE A 532 -7.84 -17.81 9.48
C ILE A 532 -7.12 -17.91 10.83
N GLN A 533 -7.69 -17.32 11.88
CA GLN A 533 -7.13 -17.37 13.22
C GLN A 533 -7.33 -18.74 13.87
N ALA A 534 -8.49 -19.38 13.65
CA ALA A 534 -8.74 -20.74 14.10
C ALA A 534 -7.83 -21.74 13.39
N MET A 535 -7.73 -21.63 12.05
CA MET A 535 -6.82 -22.47 11.26
C MET A 535 -5.35 -22.33 11.69
N TYR A 536 -4.90 -21.13 12.06
CA TYR A 536 -3.55 -20.95 12.64
C TYR A 536 -3.44 -21.57 14.05
N GLY A 537 -4.53 -21.61 14.81
CA GLY A 537 -4.57 -22.31 16.11
C GLY A 537 -4.37 -23.81 15.94
N GLU A 538 -5.15 -24.43 15.06
CA GLU A 538 -5.04 -25.86 14.74
C GLU A 538 -3.64 -26.21 14.19
N LEU A 539 -3.12 -25.40 13.29
CA LEU A 539 -1.78 -25.60 12.72
C LEU A 539 -0.69 -25.57 13.81
N ALA A 540 -0.78 -24.64 14.74
CA ALA A 540 0.19 -24.50 15.84
C ALA A 540 0.14 -25.65 16.85
N SER A 541 -1.04 -26.26 17.03
CA SER A 541 -1.25 -27.40 17.95
C SER A 541 -1.10 -28.78 17.31
N ASN A 542 -0.88 -28.84 15.98
CA ASN A 542 -0.77 -30.12 15.27
C ASN A 542 0.51 -30.86 15.65
N GLU A 543 0.37 -31.97 16.38
CA GLU A 543 1.50 -32.75 16.92
C GLU A 543 2.41 -33.32 15.85
N LEU A 544 1.84 -33.88 14.77
CA LEU A 544 2.62 -34.51 13.70
C LEU A 544 3.50 -33.45 13.00
N ARG A 545 2.90 -32.30 12.68
CA ARG A 545 3.62 -31.20 12.06
C ARG A 545 4.72 -30.63 12.98
N ASN A 546 4.43 -30.50 14.27
CA ASN A 546 5.39 -30.00 15.24
C ASN A 546 6.56 -30.97 15.44
N LYS A 547 6.31 -32.29 15.39
CA LYS A 547 7.37 -33.31 15.38
C LYS A 547 8.29 -33.19 14.16
N VAL A 548 7.73 -32.97 12.96
CA VAL A 548 8.55 -32.74 11.75
C VAL A 548 9.42 -31.52 11.94
N ILE A 549 8.84 -30.37 12.35
CA ILE A 549 9.57 -29.11 12.56
C ILE A 549 10.69 -29.28 13.59
N THR A 550 10.43 -29.92 14.70
CA THR A 550 11.42 -30.11 15.77
C THR A 550 12.53 -31.06 15.37
N ASN A 551 12.23 -32.11 14.61
CA ASN A 551 13.25 -33.01 14.05
C ASN A 551 14.16 -32.28 13.06
N ASP A 552 13.62 -31.46 12.19
CA ASP A 552 14.42 -30.69 11.23
C ASP A 552 15.33 -29.68 11.94
N ILE A 553 14.79 -28.96 12.97
CA ILE A 553 15.58 -28.05 13.80
C ILE A 553 16.68 -28.80 14.56
N HIS A 554 16.37 -29.98 15.14
CA HIS A 554 17.35 -30.81 15.85
C HIS A 554 18.47 -31.28 14.92
N ASN A 555 18.13 -31.75 13.72
CA ASN A 555 19.11 -32.19 12.73
C ASN A 555 20.04 -31.05 12.29
N ALA A 556 19.49 -29.87 12.00
CA ALA A 556 20.27 -28.70 11.65
C ALA A 556 21.22 -28.29 12.80
N HIS A 557 20.74 -28.31 14.05
CA HIS A 557 21.57 -28.03 15.22
C HIS A 557 22.69 -29.08 15.39
N ARG A 558 22.41 -30.36 15.16
CA ARG A 558 23.45 -31.42 15.19
C ARG A 558 24.47 -31.26 14.07
N GLU A 559 24.14 -30.69 12.95
CA GLU A 559 25.07 -30.30 11.88
C GLU A 559 25.95 -29.09 12.26
N GLY A 560 25.76 -28.51 13.44
CA GLY A 560 26.49 -27.32 13.90
C GLY A 560 25.90 -26.00 13.45
N ARG A 561 24.66 -25.98 12.96
CA ARG A 561 23.99 -24.77 12.48
C ARG A 561 23.35 -23.97 13.60
N THR A 562 23.38 -22.66 13.45
CA THR A 562 22.71 -21.73 14.37
C THR A 562 21.35 -21.33 13.79
N CYS A 563 20.29 -21.78 14.46
CA CYS A 563 18.95 -21.80 13.93
C CYS A 563 18.05 -20.69 14.48
N LEU A 564 17.22 -20.10 13.61
CA LEU A 564 16.11 -19.22 13.97
C LEU A 564 14.78 -19.86 13.53
N ALA A 565 13.90 -20.19 14.49
CA ALA A 565 12.55 -20.65 14.19
C ALA A 565 11.54 -19.54 14.48
N LEU A 566 10.77 -19.15 13.45
CA LEU A 566 9.78 -18.07 13.53
C LEU A 566 8.37 -18.58 13.48
N THR A 567 7.56 -18.13 14.43
CA THR A 567 6.12 -18.39 14.51
C THR A 567 5.35 -17.10 14.79
N ASN A 568 4.04 -17.12 14.61
CA ASN A 568 3.17 -15.97 14.92
C ASN A 568 2.35 -16.16 16.22
N ARG A 569 2.55 -17.28 16.95
CA ARG A 569 1.83 -17.63 18.17
C ARG A 569 2.77 -17.98 19.30
N ILE A 570 2.44 -17.48 20.49
CA ILE A 570 3.25 -17.71 21.70
C ILE A 570 3.14 -19.18 22.13
N GLU A 571 1.95 -19.75 22.11
CA GLU A 571 1.74 -21.16 22.45
C GLU A 571 2.60 -22.08 21.56
N HIS A 572 2.76 -21.73 20.28
CA HIS A 572 3.59 -22.51 19.37
C HIS A 572 5.11 -22.35 19.68
N VAL A 573 5.53 -21.16 20.14
CA VAL A 573 6.92 -20.98 20.63
C VAL A 573 7.21 -21.94 21.77
N GLU A 574 6.33 -21.98 22.78
CA GLU A 574 6.49 -22.83 23.96
C GLU A 574 6.40 -24.33 23.62
N THR A 575 5.48 -24.71 22.73
CA THR A 575 5.34 -26.09 22.24
C THR A 575 6.64 -26.59 21.58
N LEU A 576 7.19 -25.83 20.65
CA LEU A 576 8.42 -26.19 19.95
C LEU A 576 9.61 -26.22 20.92
N ALA A 577 9.70 -25.28 21.86
CA ALA A 577 10.75 -25.27 22.88
C ALA A 577 10.66 -26.49 23.82
N ALA A 578 9.44 -26.86 24.26
CA ALA A 578 9.23 -28.02 25.10
C ALA A 578 9.63 -29.33 24.42
N LEU A 579 9.41 -29.45 23.10
CA LEU A 579 9.82 -30.60 22.32
C LEU A 579 11.32 -30.69 22.05
N LEU A 580 12.04 -29.55 21.98
CA LEU A 580 13.48 -29.51 21.71
C LEU A 580 14.35 -29.63 22.95
N ARG A 581 13.89 -29.13 24.12
CA ARG A 581 14.68 -29.18 25.39
C ARG A 581 15.14 -30.60 25.78
N PRO A 582 14.30 -31.66 25.65
CA PRO A 582 14.72 -33.03 25.97
C PRO A 582 15.79 -33.61 25.02
N LEU A 583 15.98 -32.99 23.85
CA LEU A 583 16.93 -33.43 22.81
C LEU A 583 18.35 -32.88 23.00
N ASN A 584 18.68 -32.35 24.16
CA ASN A 584 19.98 -31.72 24.48
C ASN A 584 20.34 -30.56 23.53
N VAL A 585 19.33 -29.81 23.06
CA VAL A 585 19.50 -28.62 22.22
C VAL A 585 19.53 -27.38 23.11
N ARG A 586 20.46 -26.48 22.85
CA ARG A 586 20.51 -25.17 23.54
C ARG A 586 19.45 -24.25 22.93
N VAL A 587 18.28 -24.15 23.61
CA VAL A 587 17.12 -23.42 23.13
C VAL A 587 16.92 -22.12 23.88
N PHE A 588 16.81 -21.02 23.15
CA PHE A 588 16.38 -19.70 23.62
C PHE A 588 14.98 -19.38 23.08
N VAL A 589 14.19 -18.67 23.90
CA VAL A 589 12.82 -18.31 23.59
C VAL A 589 12.63 -16.81 23.69
N LEU A 590 12.00 -16.19 22.67
CA LEU A 590 11.67 -14.76 22.65
C LEU A 590 10.26 -14.50 22.14
N HIS A 591 9.40 -13.92 22.99
CA HIS A 591 8.02 -13.52 22.63
C HIS A 591 7.56 -12.29 23.41
N GLY A 592 6.42 -11.71 23.01
CA GLY A 592 5.95 -10.42 23.51
C GLY A 592 5.48 -10.43 24.97
N GLN A 593 5.18 -11.59 25.57
CA GLN A 593 4.75 -11.71 26.98
C GLN A 593 5.94 -11.74 27.95
N LEU A 594 7.16 -12.00 27.47
CA LEU A 594 8.33 -11.90 28.32
C LEU A 594 8.52 -10.46 28.80
N GLY A 595 8.86 -10.27 30.06
CA GLY A 595 9.20 -8.99 30.64
C GLY A 595 10.43 -8.35 29.96
N ALA A 596 10.56 -7.03 30.05
CA ALA A 596 11.69 -6.32 29.42
C ALA A 596 13.05 -6.80 29.98
N ARG A 597 13.12 -7.12 31.29
CA ARG A 597 14.33 -7.66 31.92
C ARG A 597 14.68 -9.06 31.40
N GLU A 598 13.67 -9.92 31.25
CA GLU A 598 13.87 -11.28 30.73
C GLU A 598 14.36 -11.26 29.28
N ARG A 599 13.78 -10.41 28.42
CA ARG A 599 14.24 -10.25 27.05
C ARG A 599 15.69 -9.76 26.97
N LEU A 600 16.08 -8.84 27.87
CA LEU A 600 17.47 -8.36 27.97
C LEU A 600 18.40 -9.48 28.44
N ALA A 601 18.00 -10.29 29.43
CA ALA A 601 18.76 -11.41 29.91
C ALA A 601 19.02 -12.45 28.81
N VAL A 602 17.98 -12.88 28.09
CA VAL A 602 18.12 -13.81 26.96
C VAL A 602 19.06 -13.25 25.87
N ARG A 603 18.97 -11.96 25.57
CA ARG A 603 19.89 -11.31 24.61
C ARG A 603 21.33 -11.28 25.09
N ALA A 604 21.54 -10.98 26.37
CA ALA A 604 22.87 -10.99 26.97
C ALA A 604 23.48 -12.40 26.96
N GLU A 605 22.70 -13.43 27.29
CA GLU A 605 23.12 -14.82 27.23
C GLU A 605 23.52 -15.22 25.80
N ILE A 606 22.71 -14.89 24.79
CA ILE A 606 23.04 -15.18 23.38
C ILE A 606 24.30 -14.43 22.94
N SER A 607 24.46 -13.15 23.34
CA SER A 607 25.64 -12.35 22.99
C SER A 607 26.93 -12.83 23.65
N ALA A 608 26.82 -13.55 24.78
CA ALA A 608 27.96 -14.15 25.48
C ALA A 608 28.42 -15.50 24.90
N ILE A 609 27.65 -16.08 23.97
CA ILE A 609 28.01 -17.31 23.26
C ILE A 609 29.11 -17.00 22.26
N ASP A 610 30.15 -17.81 22.22
CA ASP A 610 31.13 -17.70 21.17
C ASP A 610 30.50 -17.97 19.82
N GLY A 611 31.02 -17.37 18.75
CA GLY A 611 30.45 -17.46 17.42
C GLY A 611 30.45 -18.86 16.79
N GLN A 612 31.01 -19.84 17.46
CA GLN A 612 31.19 -21.23 17.00
C GLN A 612 30.20 -22.21 17.67
N THR A 613 29.63 -21.85 18.82
CA THR A 613 28.68 -22.71 19.54
C THR A 613 27.29 -22.59 18.97
N PRO A 614 26.70 -23.66 18.40
CA PRO A 614 25.37 -23.63 17.82
C PRO A 614 24.28 -23.49 18.88
N PHE A 615 23.21 -22.77 18.55
CA PHE A 615 22.02 -22.67 19.38
C PHE A 615 20.77 -22.55 18.51
N VAL A 616 19.62 -22.74 19.13
CA VAL A 616 18.31 -22.54 18.52
C VAL A 616 17.59 -21.40 19.20
N LEU A 617 17.19 -20.38 18.43
CA LEU A 617 16.34 -19.31 18.88
C LEU A 617 14.93 -19.51 18.31
N ILE A 618 13.92 -19.69 19.18
CA ILE A 618 12.52 -19.74 18.80
C ILE A 618 11.88 -18.42 19.19
N ALA A 619 11.27 -17.73 18.23
CA ALA A 619 10.72 -16.41 18.51
C ALA A 619 9.40 -16.15 17.78
N THR A 620 8.59 -15.27 18.40
CA THR A 620 7.48 -14.69 17.64
C THR A 620 8.01 -13.67 16.64
N ASP A 621 7.43 -13.70 15.44
CA ASP A 621 7.79 -12.84 14.32
C ASP A 621 7.84 -11.34 14.69
N LYS A 622 6.92 -10.85 15.53
CA LYS A 622 6.91 -9.46 16.02
C LYS A 622 8.14 -9.09 16.84
N VAL A 623 8.70 -10.02 17.61
CA VAL A 623 9.83 -9.76 18.50
C VAL A 623 11.16 -9.99 17.78
N ALA A 624 11.23 -11.00 16.91
CA ALA A 624 12.40 -11.25 16.08
C ALA A 624 12.44 -10.36 14.82
N GLY A 625 11.30 -9.80 14.42
CA GLY A 625 11.14 -9.10 13.12
C GLY A 625 11.88 -7.78 13.01
N GLU A 626 12.11 -7.04 14.08
CA GLU A 626 12.70 -5.70 14.04
C GLU A 626 13.64 -5.46 15.21
N GLY A 627 14.83 -4.95 14.92
CA GLY A 627 15.80 -4.57 15.95
C GLY A 627 16.57 -5.70 16.61
N PHE A 628 16.49 -6.93 16.10
CA PHE A 628 17.24 -8.07 16.61
C PHE A 628 18.34 -8.45 15.62
N ASP A 629 19.59 -8.22 16.01
CA ASP A 629 20.77 -8.42 15.16
C ASP A 629 21.65 -9.53 15.72
N LEU A 630 21.58 -10.73 15.13
CA LEU A 630 22.44 -11.87 15.47
C LEU A 630 23.17 -12.34 14.22
N PRO A 631 24.44 -11.97 14.08
CA PRO A 631 25.22 -12.37 12.91
C PRO A 631 25.52 -13.88 12.83
N GLN A 632 25.36 -14.63 13.92
CA GLN A 632 25.62 -16.07 13.95
C GLN A 632 24.55 -16.93 13.26
N LEU A 633 23.35 -16.40 13.00
CA LEU A 633 22.24 -17.14 12.40
C LEU A 633 22.53 -17.49 10.94
N ASP A 634 22.44 -18.77 10.58
CA ASP A 634 22.64 -19.29 9.22
C ASP A 634 21.44 -20.07 8.68
N THR A 635 20.53 -20.51 9.56
CA THR A 635 19.38 -21.34 9.18
C THR A 635 18.07 -20.76 9.73
N LEU A 636 17.09 -20.58 8.85
CA LEU A 636 15.75 -20.05 9.17
C LEU A 636 14.69 -21.11 8.99
N PHE A 637 13.83 -21.29 9.98
CA PHE A 637 12.63 -22.14 9.92
C PHE A 637 11.37 -21.26 9.91
N LEU A 638 10.65 -21.26 8.80
CA LEU A 638 9.36 -20.58 8.63
C LEU A 638 8.23 -21.51 9.08
N THR A 639 7.99 -21.59 10.37
CA THR A 639 7.09 -22.59 10.97
C THR A 639 5.60 -22.30 10.78
N MET A 640 5.25 -21.09 10.32
CA MET A 640 3.86 -20.67 10.09
C MET A 640 3.68 -20.04 8.71
N PRO A 641 2.52 -20.22 8.07
CA PRO A 641 2.25 -19.62 6.77
C PRO A 641 2.22 -18.09 6.84
N ILE A 642 3.04 -17.45 6.01
CA ILE A 642 3.04 -16.00 5.77
C ILE A 642 3.02 -15.76 4.26
N SER A 643 2.49 -14.61 3.82
CA SER A 643 2.43 -14.26 2.39
C SER A 643 2.75 -12.80 2.09
N PHE A 644 2.91 -11.97 3.12
CA PHE A 644 3.26 -10.56 2.94
C PHE A 644 4.73 -10.42 2.56
N LYS A 645 4.99 -9.84 1.36
CA LYS A 645 6.31 -9.74 0.74
C LYS A 645 7.35 -9.09 1.66
N GLY A 646 7.03 -7.96 2.29
CA GLY A 646 7.94 -7.24 3.17
C GLY A 646 8.39 -8.09 4.36
N ARG A 647 7.45 -8.81 4.99
CA ARG A 647 7.74 -9.69 6.14
C ARG A 647 8.64 -10.86 5.74
N VAL A 648 8.36 -11.51 4.61
CA VAL A 648 9.20 -12.63 4.10
C VAL A 648 10.64 -12.14 3.87
N ILE A 649 10.82 -10.99 3.21
CA ILE A 649 12.15 -10.41 2.96
C ILE A 649 12.88 -10.07 4.27
N GLN A 650 12.18 -9.49 5.25
CA GLN A 650 12.77 -9.18 6.56
C GLN A 650 13.20 -10.43 7.33
N GLN A 651 12.36 -11.49 7.31
CA GLN A 651 12.65 -12.76 7.97
C GLN A 651 13.86 -13.46 7.34
N VAL A 652 13.86 -13.61 6.01
CA VAL A 652 14.97 -14.20 5.26
C VAL A 652 16.25 -13.39 5.44
N GLY A 653 16.13 -12.07 5.50
CA GLY A 653 17.25 -11.16 5.77
C GLY A 653 17.94 -11.35 7.11
N ARG A 654 17.36 -12.11 8.07
CA ARG A 654 17.99 -12.40 9.37
C ARG A 654 19.12 -13.40 9.26
N VAL A 655 19.08 -14.28 8.30
CA VAL A 655 20.11 -15.33 8.09
C VAL A 655 21.01 -15.03 6.89
N THR A 656 20.69 -14.00 6.08
CA THR A 656 21.52 -13.60 4.94
C THR A 656 22.29 -12.31 5.26
N ARG A 657 23.53 -12.38 5.72
CA ARG A 657 24.36 -11.21 6.08
C ARG A 657 25.68 -11.19 5.34
N HIS A 658 26.18 -9.97 5.04
CA HIS A 658 27.47 -9.77 4.41
C HIS A 658 28.65 -9.98 5.39
N GLY A 659 29.76 -10.45 4.85
CA GLY A 659 31.07 -10.41 5.51
C GLY A 659 31.33 -11.57 6.46
N ARG A 660 30.59 -12.66 6.39
CA ARG A 660 30.88 -13.87 7.15
C ARG A 660 31.49 -14.94 6.24
N GLU A 661 32.66 -15.42 6.59
CA GLU A 661 33.12 -16.74 6.15
C GLU A 661 32.24 -17.78 6.87
N THR A 662 31.10 -18.13 6.28
CA THR A 662 30.24 -19.16 6.85
C THR A 662 30.73 -20.54 6.41
N LEU A 663 30.89 -21.45 7.38
CA LEU A 663 31.18 -22.86 7.10
C LEU A 663 30.06 -23.57 6.36
N PHE A 664 28.85 -22.97 6.35
CA PHE A 664 27.62 -23.57 5.82
C PHE A 664 26.91 -22.64 4.84
N ALA A 665 26.27 -23.21 3.82
CA ALA A 665 25.29 -22.51 2.99
C ALA A 665 24.14 -21.96 3.86
N THR A 666 23.64 -20.77 3.54
CA THR A 666 22.46 -20.22 4.23
C THR A 666 21.22 -21.02 3.85
N GLN A 667 20.48 -21.52 4.84
CA GLN A 667 19.26 -22.32 4.59
C GLN A 667 17.98 -21.63 5.08
N VAL A 668 16.93 -21.77 4.26
CA VAL A 668 15.56 -21.46 4.65
C VAL A 668 14.72 -22.72 4.53
N HIS A 669 14.19 -23.18 5.66
CA HIS A 669 13.25 -24.30 5.73
C HIS A 669 11.82 -23.74 5.71
N ASP A 670 11.02 -24.20 4.77
CA ASP A 670 9.63 -23.77 4.57
C ASP A 670 8.69 -24.97 4.54
N TYR A 671 7.63 -24.91 5.37
CA TYR A 671 6.66 -25.99 5.52
C TYR A 671 5.44 -25.74 4.63
N ARG A 672 5.22 -26.68 3.70
CA ARG A 672 4.14 -26.62 2.73
C ARG A 672 2.95 -27.47 3.20
N ASP A 673 1.88 -26.79 3.58
CA ASP A 673 0.62 -27.39 4.01
C ASP A 673 -0.32 -27.51 2.78
N ALA A 674 0.03 -28.38 1.81
CA ALA A 674 -0.58 -28.45 0.47
C ALA A 674 -2.06 -28.86 0.48
N ARG A 675 -2.52 -29.59 1.53
CA ARG A 675 -3.91 -30.05 1.65
C ARG A 675 -4.87 -28.92 2.04
N VAL A 676 -4.36 -27.74 2.43
CA VAL A 676 -5.15 -26.55 2.74
C VAL A 676 -4.95 -25.52 1.63
N PRO A 677 -5.93 -25.31 0.71
CA PRO A 677 -5.76 -24.45 -0.47
C PRO A 677 -5.33 -23.02 -0.18
N LEU A 678 -5.72 -22.46 0.98
CA LEU A 678 -5.29 -21.15 1.41
C LEU A 678 -3.78 -21.14 1.72
N PHE A 679 -3.29 -22.11 2.48
CA PHE A 679 -1.88 -22.21 2.89
C PHE A 679 -0.98 -22.56 1.70
N GLU A 680 -1.46 -23.37 0.76
CA GLU A 680 -0.77 -23.67 -0.50
C GLU A 680 -0.60 -22.38 -1.35
N ARG A 681 -1.62 -21.53 -1.47
CA ARG A 681 -1.49 -20.22 -2.13
C ARG A 681 -0.47 -19.31 -1.42
N MET A 682 -0.47 -19.30 -0.08
CA MET A 682 0.48 -18.53 0.72
C MET A 682 1.91 -19.05 0.54
N PHE A 683 2.11 -20.37 0.52
CA PHE A 683 3.39 -21.01 0.24
C PHE A 683 3.92 -20.62 -1.15
N ASN A 684 3.11 -20.76 -2.20
CA ASN A 684 3.51 -20.44 -3.57
C ASN A 684 3.92 -18.96 -3.72
N LYS A 685 3.25 -18.07 -3.01
CA LYS A 685 3.60 -16.65 -2.96
C LYS A 685 4.94 -16.43 -2.25
N ARG A 686 5.15 -17.09 -1.11
CA ARG A 686 6.37 -17.04 -0.30
C ARG A 686 7.56 -17.63 -1.04
N LYS A 687 7.41 -18.80 -1.65
CA LYS A 687 8.43 -19.44 -2.47
C LYS A 687 8.96 -18.51 -3.56
N ARG A 688 8.07 -17.85 -4.32
CA ARG A 688 8.47 -16.88 -5.37
C ARG A 688 9.29 -15.72 -4.80
N ILE A 689 8.95 -15.26 -3.59
CA ILE A 689 9.68 -14.16 -2.92
C ILE A 689 11.07 -14.64 -2.51
N ILE A 690 11.18 -15.82 -1.89
CA ILE A 690 12.45 -16.40 -1.41
C ILE A 690 13.38 -16.68 -2.59
N THR A 691 12.86 -17.27 -3.69
CA THR A 691 13.65 -17.51 -4.91
C THR A 691 14.19 -16.20 -5.50
N LYS A 692 13.40 -15.11 -5.48
CA LYS A 692 13.88 -13.79 -5.90
C LYS A 692 14.95 -13.18 -4.99
N GLN A 693 15.16 -13.73 -3.79
CA GLN A 693 16.25 -13.37 -2.90
C GLN A 693 17.51 -14.25 -3.12
N GLY A 694 17.57 -15.00 -4.22
CA GLY A 694 18.73 -15.82 -4.60
C GLY A 694 18.76 -17.22 -4.00
N PHE A 695 17.68 -17.68 -3.33
CA PHE A 695 17.60 -19.04 -2.83
C PHE A 695 17.22 -20.02 -3.93
N THR A 696 17.99 -21.09 -4.06
CA THR A 696 17.74 -22.20 -4.97
C THR A 696 17.13 -23.39 -4.20
N PRO A 697 16.23 -24.17 -4.80
CA PRO A 697 15.77 -25.39 -4.16
C PRO A 697 16.93 -26.32 -3.86
N ALA A 698 17.03 -26.82 -2.63
CA ALA A 698 18.04 -27.79 -2.24
C ALA A 698 17.90 -29.05 -3.10
N ALA A 699 18.99 -29.51 -3.73
CA ALA A 699 18.99 -30.71 -4.55
C ALA A 699 18.81 -31.94 -3.67
N GLY A 700 17.68 -32.65 -3.81
CA GLY A 700 17.57 -34.07 -3.52
C GLY A 700 17.48 -34.53 -2.07
N ARG A 701 16.76 -33.84 -1.17
CA ARG A 701 16.23 -34.52 0.03
C ARG A 701 14.81 -34.99 -0.23
N ARG A 702 14.64 -36.32 -0.35
CA ARG A 702 13.31 -36.96 -0.42
C ARG A 702 12.56 -36.75 0.90
N PRO A 703 11.20 -36.78 0.88
CA PRO A 703 10.42 -36.78 2.10
C PRO A 703 10.86 -37.91 3.03
N TYR A 704 11.05 -37.63 4.29
CA TYR A 704 11.42 -38.63 5.27
C TYR A 704 10.37 -39.70 5.38
N GLU A 705 10.74 -40.97 5.06
CA GLU A 705 10.00 -42.13 5.50
C GLU A 705 10.22 -42.31 7.01
N LEU A 706 9.13 -42.27 7.76
CA LEU A 706 9.11 -42.64 9.18
C LEU A 706 9.44 -44.11 9.35
N GLY A 707 10.69 -44.42 9.64
CA GLY A 707 11.07 -45.76 10.07
C GLY A 707 12.34 -46.30 9.45
N SER A 708 13.50 -46.04 10.10
CA SER A 708 14.48 -47.09 10.39
C SER A 708 15.73 -46.46 11.04
N GLN A 709 16.00 -46.85 12.28
CA GLN A 709 17.28 -46.61 12.94
C GLN A 709 18.37 -47.32 12.16
N THR A 710 19.34 -46.57 11.62
CA THR A 710 20.68 -47.12 11.38
C THR A 710 21.69 -46.01 11.65
N THR A 711 22.43 -46.20 12.70
CA THR A 711 23.60 -45.47 13.12
C THR A 711 24.77 -45.79 12.21
N GLU A 712 25.27 -44.81 11.45
CA GLU A 712 26.63 -44.75 10.98
C GLU A 712 27.07 -43.28 10.88
N PRO A 713 28.26 -42.92 11.44
CA PRO A 713 28.76 -41.54 11.39
C PRO A 713 29.45 -41.30 10.05
N HIS A 714 28.98 -40.32 9.29
CA HIS A 714 29.72 -39.78 8.14
C HIS A 714 30.93 -38.97 8.60
N GLN A 715 32.13 -39.42 8.17
CA GLN A 715 33.38 -38.63 8.30
C GLN A 715 33.36 -37.42 7.36
N PRO A 716 33.91 -36.26 7.74
CA PRO A 716 33.99 -35.09 6.87
C PRO A 716 35.02 -35.32 5.77
N VAL A 717 34.62 -35.07 4.54
CA VAL A 717 35.51 -35.08 3.36
C VAL A 717 36.34 -33.79 3.39
N ALA A 718 37.65 -33.97 3.69
CA ALA A 718 38.62 -32.91 3.55
C ALA A 718 38.86 -32.57 2.08
N ARG A 719 38.60 -31.35 1.66
CA ARG A 719 39.03 -30.83 0.36
C ARG A 719 40.55 -30.53 0.42
N THR A 720 41.30 -31.30 -0.32
CA THR A 720 42.72 -31.02 -0.61
C THR A 720 42.86 -29.81 -1.52
N THR A 721 43.48 -28.75 -1.02
CA THR A 721 43.96 -27.62 -1.84
C THR A 721 45.29 -28.02 -2.47
N THR A 722 45.34 -28.11 -3.80
CA THR A 722 46.58 -28.15 -4.58
C THR A 722 47.09 -26.73 -4.83
N PRO A 723 48.37 -26.42 -4.57
CA PRO A 723 48.88 -25.11 -4.95
C PRO A 723 49.29 -25.15 -6.42
N VAL A 724 48.87 -24.12 -7.15
CA VAL A 724 49.36 -23.85 -8.51
C VAL A 724 50.61 -23.00 -8.38
N SER A 725 51.69 -23.54 -8.93
CA SER A 725 52.96 -22.85 -9.15
C SER A 725 52.86 -21.78 -10.25
#